data_20ff269ea67ba6788e4e26029369c61f
#
_entry.id   20ff269ea67ba6788e4e26029369c61f
#
_cell.length_a   1.000
_cell.length_b   1.000
_cell.length_c   1.000
_cell.angle_alpha   90.00
_cell.angle_beta   90.00
_cell.angle_gamma   90.00
#
_symmetry.space_group_name_H-M   'P 1'
#
loop_
_entity.id
_entity.type
_entity.pdbx_description
1 polymer ?
#
loop_
_entity_poly.entity_id
_entity_poly.type
_entity_poly.pdbx_seq_one_letter_code
_entity_poly.pdbx_strand_id
1 'polypeptide(L)'
;MGQEKTSDLQDELEKRFLTYALSTIVSRSLPDVRDGLKPIHRRILFAMENMGMNAASKHVKSAKIIGEVLGKYHPHGDASTYESMVRMAQDFSMRYPLVDGKGNFGSLDGDSPAAYRYTEGRLTPITSYLLSDLKKDTVDFRANYDNTLKEPVVLPSRVPNLLVNGASGIAVGMACSFPSHNLQEVMAALISLIDSPKQTVVNLMKYIKGPDFPTGGIILNSKPELRRAYESGSGAIKIRGIWKVESLPRGKKQIIITEIPYSVNKARLIEKIAEIIIAKKLSPLTDVRDESDEKIRVVLEIKSTADENKVMSYLLKHTDLETNFQLNFTCLKPNGEPARLSLLEICQYFLEFRKQVVTRRLNYELSLLEKRLHLLAGFAAIFRDLDKALKLIRSSKSRKEAHEKLQKYFKLDDEQTNAILEIPLYRLVAMEMEKILQEQKERLKEKKRIQSILASPKKIWSKVREELEEIKKKHSDKRLTQIKIIESIEYNAEDFIEHEEVHIILSQNGWVRKLKNLSDPSGLKFKENDQLLGILQTNTRNLITFFTSFGIVYVSKVYNLPYTGSGFGEPVQSLFKFGDGEKVVGMLTLSAPGEGLDTPEQSEGQTTMDFLKSDKSGGNNTEFIVVSANGFGFRFPLSNLAETTRSGRKIMNLKNDDNMIGFAPVTHSHVFLATEKGKAVVIATDQITQLAGSGKGVTLMKPGESNVVGFKLVNLKDKITIVFDSGNDKEITVKSVRLCNRGSQGVIISKRKTILKIK
;
A
#
# COMPACT_ATOMS: atom_id res chain seq x y z
N MET A 1 56.03 -8.63 16.16
CA MET A 1 55.38 -7.45 16.77
C MET A 1 54.45 -6.84 15.72
N GLY A 2 53.13 -6.97 15.92
CA GLY A 2 52.16 -6.36 15.03
C GLY A 2 52.16 -4.85 15.26
N GLN A 3 52.28 -4.08 14.19
CA GLN A 3 52.06 -2.64 14.24
C GLN A 3 50.60 -2.38 14.58
N GLU A 4 50.31 -1.76 15.72
CA GLU A 4 49.00 -1.21 16.03
C GLU A 4 48.72 -0.07 15.03
N LYS A 5 47.76 -0.29 14.14
CA LYS A 5 47.23 0.79 13.30
C LYS A 5 46.12 1.47 14.08
N THR A 6 46.37 2.68 14.55
CA THR A 6 45.32 3.59 15.01
C THR A 6 44.54 4.09 13.80
N SER A 7 43.26 3.79 13.69
CA SER A 7 42.32 4.40 12.72
C SER A 7 41.27 5.22 13.49
N ASP A 8 40.83 6.30 12.91
CA ASP A 8 39.70 7.05 13.46
C ASP A 8 38.47 6.16 13.46
N LEU A 9 37.74 6.12 14.57
CA LEU A 9 36.53 5.33 14.74
C LEU A 9 35.47 5.70 13.68
N GLN A 10 35.34 6.96 13.33
CA GLN A 10 34.42 7.45 12.34
C GLN A 10 34.77 6.89 10.96
N ASP A 11 36.02 6.98 10.52
CA ASP A 11 36.47 6.48 9.21
C ASP A 11 36.25 4.96 9.08
N GLU A 12 36.54 4.21 10.16
CA GLU A 12 36.33 2.76 10.16
C GLU A 12 34.86 2.39 10.13
N LEU A 13 33.99 3.11 10.85
CA LEU A 13 32.54 2.91 10.80
C LEU A 13 31.95 3.24 9.43
N GLU A 14 32.37 4.37 8.83
CA GLU A 14 31.95 4.77 7.48
C GLU A 14 32.32 3.70 6.43
N LYS A 15 33.58 3.23 6.49
CA LYS A 15 34.08 2.21 5.58
C LYS A 15 33.35 0.87 5.72
N ARG A 16 33.11 0.42 6.96
CA ARG A 16 32.36 -0.82 7.23
C ARG A 16 30.89 -0.69 6.82
N PHE A 17 30.28 0.47 7.14
CA PHE A 17 28.91 0.74 6.74
C PHE A 17 28.75 0.76 5.22
N LEU A 18 29.67 1.42 4.50
CA LEU A 18 29.69 1.43 3.04
C LEU A 18 29.83 0.02 2.46
N THR A 19 30.74 -0.79 3.01
CA THR A 19 30.94 -2.17 2.59
C THR A 19 29.69 -3.02 2.82
N TYR A 20 29.05 -2.87 3.98
CA TYR A 20 27.79 -3.53 4.30
C TYR A 20 26.67 -3.08 3.36
N ALA A 21 26.54 -1.77 3.14
CA ALA A 21 25.52 -1.21 2.25
C ALA A 21 25.67 -1.72 0.83
N LEU A 22 26.90 -1.69 0.27
CA LEU A 22 27.19 -2.22 -1.07
C LEU A 22 26.89 -3.72 -1.17
N SER A 23 27.29 -4.51 -0.18
CA SER A 23 27.00 -5.93 -0.14
C SER A 23 25.48 -6.18 -0.11
N THR A 24 24.74 -5.43 0.71
CA THR A 24 23.28 -5.56 0.80
C THR A 24 22.58 -5.17 -0.50
N ILE A 25 23.05 -4.13 -1.17
CA ILE A 25 22.51 -3.65 -2.43
C ILE A 25 22.76 -4.66 -3.55
N VAL A 26 24.03 -5.00 -3.80
CA VAL A 26 24.45 -5.76 -4.98
C VAL A 26 24.27 -7.27 -4.79
N SER A 27 24.56 -7.79 -3.60
CA SER A 27 24.62 -9.24 -3.36
C SER A 27 23.36 -9.82 -2.71
N ARG A 28 22.35 -8.99 -2.38
CA ARG A 28 21.16 -9.49 -1.67
C ARG A 28 19.83 -8.97 -2.20
N SER A 29 19.66 -7.64 -2.33
CA SER A 29 18.35 -7.03 -2.38
C SER A 29 17.86 -6.69 -3.77
N LEU A 30 18.74 -6.24 -4.68
CA LEU A 30 18.34 -5.78 -6.00
C LEU A 30 18.46 -6.89 -7.04
N PRO A 31 17.49 -6.98 -7.98
CA PRO A 31 17.56 -7.87 -9.13
C PRO A 31 18.51 -7.33 -10.20
N ASP A 32 19.12 -8.22 -10.97
CA ASP A 32 19.87 -7.86 -12.18
C ASP A 32 18.91 -7.63 -13.36
N VAL A 33 19.10 -6.57 -14.12
CA VAL A 33 18.22 -6.20 -15.25
C VAL A 33 18.18 -7.26 -16.34
N ARG A 34 19.23 -8.09 -16.46
CA ARG A 34 19.38 -9.11 -17.52
C ARG A 34 18.51 -10.33 -17.28
N ASP A 35 18.49 -10.88 -16.07
CA ASP A 35 17.73 -12.09 -15.72
C ASP A 35 16.60 -11.87 -14.71
N GLY A 36 16.50 -10.66 -14.13
CA GLY A 36 15.44 -10.30 -13.17
C GLY A 36 15.55 -11.03 -11.84
N LEU A 37 16.67 -11.63 -11.51
CA LEU A 37 16.85 -12.46 -10.34
C LEU A 37 17.78 -11.81 -9.31
N LYS A 38 17.44 -12.00 -8.04
CA LYS A 38 18.38 -11.78 -6.94
C LYS A 38 19.35 -12.96 -6.87
N PRO A 39 20.55 -12.78 -6.25
CA PRO A 39 21.52 -13.86 -6.15
C PRO A 39 20.97 -15.17 -5.55
N ILE A 40 20.13 -15.10 -4.52
CA ILE A 40 19.51 -16.27 -3.89
C ILE A 40 18.62 -17.03 -4.87
N HIS A 41 17.75 -16.34 -5.63
CA HIS A 41 16.87 -16.99 -6.62
C HIS A 41 17.69 -17.67 -7.72
N ARG A 42 18.73 -16.98 -8.22
CA ARG A 42 19.63 -17.51 -9.25
C ARG A 42 20.34 -18.78 -8.77
N ARG A 43 20.83 -18.79 -7.53
CA ARG A 43 21.50 -19.94 -6.93
C ARG A 43 20.58 -21.14 -6.73
N ILE A 44 19.31 -20.90 -6.30
CA ILE A 44 18.31 -21.97 -6.18
C ILE A 44 18.05 -22.61 -7.54
N LEU A 45 17.74 -21.81 -8.58
CA LEU A 45 17.46 -22.33 -9.92
C LEU A 45 18.66 -23.05 -10.53
N PHE A 46 19.88 -22.52 -10.31
CA PHE A 46 21.12 -23.12 -10.77
C PHE A 46 21.40 -24.48 -10.06
N ALA A 47 21.19 -24.56 -8.76
CA ALA A 47 21.33 -25.80 -8.02
C ALA A 47 20.33 -26.85 -8.51
N MET A 48 19.06 -26.48 -8.68
CA MET A 48 18.02 -27.38 -9.21
C MET A 48 18.35 -27.90 -10.61
N GLU A 49 18.88 -27.06 -11.50
CA GLU A 49 19.33 -27.48 -12.85
C GLU A 49 20.49 -28.48 -12.77
N ASN A 50 21.49 -28.22 -11.89
CA ASN A 50 22.63 -29.14 -11.70
C ASN A 50 22.20 -30.50 -11.10
N MET A 51 21.12 -30.50 -10.32
CA MET A 51 20.49 -31.73 -9.81
C MET A 51 19.63 -32.45 -10.86
N GLY A 52 19.51 -31.93 -12.07
CA GLY A 52 18.68 -32.50 -13.15
C GLY A 52 17.18 -32.37 -12.95
N MET A 53 16.74 -31.39 -12.17
CA MET A 53 15.33 -31.18 -11.78
C MET A 53 14.58 -30.35 -12.83
N ASN A 54 14.38 -30.88 -14.02
CA ASN A 54 13.57 -30.23 -15.05
C ASN A 54 12.06 -30.50 -14.87
N ALA A 55 11.23 -29.85 -15.69
CA ALA A 55 9.77 -29.96 -15.61
C ALA A 55 9.23 -31.39 -15.84
N ALA A 56 9.95 -32.26 -16.50
CA ALA A 56 9.58 -33.66 -16.72
C ALA A 56 10.09 -34.62 -15.64
N SER A 57 10.98 -34.16 -14.73
CA SER A 57 11.52 -34.96 -13.64
C SER A 57 10.52 -35.17 -12.51
N LYS A 58 10.77 -36.12 -11.64
CA LYS A 58 10.01 -36.27 -10.38
C LYS A 58 10.31 -35.10 -9.44
N HIS A 59 9.32 -34.74 -8.61
CA HIS A 59 9.54 -33.80 -7.52
C HIS A 59 10.57 -34.36 -6.53
N VAL A 60 11.38 -33.49 -5.97
CA VAL A 60 12.42 -33.80 -4.99
C VAL A 60 12.14 -33.04 -3.70
N LYS A 61 12.43 -33.64 -2.54
CA LYS A 61 12.27 -33.00 -1.24
C LYS A 61 12.96 -31.63 -1.19
N SER A 62 12.24 -30.62 -0.73
CA SER A 62 12.78 -29.26 -0.61
C SER A 62 14.02 -29.24 0.29
N ALA A 63 14.08 -30.09 1.32
CA ALA A 63 15.26 -30.25 2.19
C ALA A 63 16.54 -30.57 1.39
N LYS A 64 16.45 -31.41 0.34
CA LYS A 64 17.60 -31.74 -0.50
C LYS A 64 18.02 -30.54 -1.37
N ILE A 65 17.06 -29.79 -1.89
CA ILE A 65 17.33 -28.59 -2.69
C ILE A 65 18.02 -27.53 -1.82
N ILE A 66 17.45 -27.25 -0.64
CA ILE A 66 17.98 -26.25 0.28
C ILE A 66 19.38 -26.65 0.76
N GLY A 67 19.61 -27.92 1.10
CA GLY A 67 20.93 -28.44 1.48
C GLY A 67 21.97 -28.25 0.38
N GLU A 68 21.62 -28.52 -0.87
CA GLU A 68 22.50 -28.31 -2.04
C GLU A 68 22.87 -26.82 -2.22
N VAL A 69 21.89 -25.91 -2.07
CA VAL A 69 22.09 -24.47 -2.17
C VAL A 69 23.00 -23.95 -1.06
N LEU A 70 22.72 -24.33 0.18
CA LEU A 70 23.49 -23.89 1.36
C LEU A 70 24.92 -24.40 1.33
N GLY A 71 25.09 -25.68 1.02
CA GLY A 71 26.41 -26.32 1.04
C GLY A 71 27.33 -25.87 -0.09
N LYS A 72 26.79 -25.42 -1.22
CA LYS A 72 27.60 -25.13 -2.41
C LYS A 72 27.64 -23.66 -2.85
N TYR A 73 26.57 -22.89 -2.59
CA TYR A 73 26.44 -21.58 -3.25
C TYR A 73 26.04 -20.44 -2.31
N HIS A 74 25.28 -20.71 -1.22
CA HIS A 74 24.67 -19.64 -0.44
C HIS A 74 24.77 -19.90 1.06
N PRO A 75 25.90 -19.55 1.74
CA PRO A 75 26.17 -19.85 3.14
C PRO A 75 25.41 -18.92 4.10
N HIS A 76 24.07 -18.91 4.00
CA HIS A 76 23.17 -18.12 4.85
C HIS A 76 22.06 -19.02 5.41
N GLY A 77 21.11 -18.45 6.18
CA GLY A 77 20.07 -19.24 6.85
C GLY A 77 19.20 -20.09 5.91
N ASP A 78 18.89 -21.30 6.33
CA ASP A 78 18.04 -22.26 5.64
C ASP A 78 16.59 -21.74 5.48
N ALA A 79 16.03 -21.11 6.51
CA ALA A 79 14.70 -20.54 6.47
C ALA A 79 14.56 -19.49 5.36
N SER A 80 15.49 -18.55 5.24
CA SER A 80 15.45 -17.51 4.20
C SER A 80 15.60 -18.08 2.79
N THR A 81 16.40 -19.13 2.65
CA THR A 81 16.57 -19.83 1.37
C THR A 81 15.30 -20.58 0.98
N TYR A 82 14.67 -21.25 1.95
CA TYR A 82 13.39 -21.93 1.72
C TYR A 82 12.26 -20.94 1.39
N GLU A 83 12.11 -19.85 2.14
CA GLU A 83 11.13 -18.80 1.84
C GLU A 83 11.28 -18.23 0.43
N SER A 84 12.54 -18.06 -0.03
CA SER A 84 12.81 -17.60 -1.39
C SER A 84 12.34 -18.63 -2.43
N MET A 85 12.54 -19.94 -2.17
CA MET A 85 12.04 -21.02 -3.01
C MET A 85 10.50 -21.09 -2.98
N VAL A 86 9.90 -20.93 -1.80
CA VAL A 86 8.44 -20.91 -1.61
C VAL A 86 7.79 -19.81 -2.46
N ARG A 87 8.32 -18.59 -2.42
CA ARG A 87 7.81 -17.49 -3.24
C ARG A 87 7.86 -17.79 -4.73
N MET A 88 8.90 -18.48 -5.19
CA MET A 88 9.00 -18.88 -6.60
C MET A 88 8.00 -19.98 -7.00
N ALA A 89 7.36 -20.64 -6.05
CA ALA A 89 6.33 -21.67 -6.28
C ALA A 89 4.89 -21.16 -6.11
N GLN A 90 4.68 -19.98 -5.50
CA GLN A 90 3.35 -19.44 -5.23
C GLN A 90 2.76 -18.75 -6.47
N ASP A 91 1.62 -19.23 -6.94
CA ASP A 91 0.88 -18.69 -8.08
C ASP A 91 0.20 -17.34 -7.78
N PHE A 92 -0.05 -17.04 -6.51
CA PHE A 92 -0.53 -15.74 -6.05
C PHE A 92 0.58 -14.70 -5.79
N SER A 93 1.85 -15.13 -5.75
CA SER A 93 3.01 -14.24 -5.60
C SER A 93 3.71 -13.97 -6.94
N MET A 94 3.80 -14.96 -7.82
CA MET A 94 4.43 -14.87 -9.13
C MET A 94 3.40 -15.08 -10.25
N ARG A 95 3.43 -14.20 -11.24
CA ARG A 95 2.56 -14.32 -12.42
C ARG A 95 2.89 -15.57 -13.26
N TYR A 96 4.16 -15.98 -13.26
CA TYR A 96 4.68 -17.18 -13.91
C TYR A 96 5.64 -17.88 -12.93
N PRO A 97 5.13 -18.79 -12.08
CA PRO A 97 5.94 -19.51 -11.10
C PRO A 97 7.15 -20.21 -11.73
N LEU A 98 8.30 -20.13 -11.07
CA LEU A 98 9.55 -20.72 -11.52
C LEU A 98 9.80 -22.11 -10.94
N VAL A 99 9.16 -22.43 -9.82
CA VAL A 99 9.21 -23.71 -9.14
C VAL A 99 7.81 -24.33 -9.14
N ASP A 100 7.70 -25.58 -9.52
CA ASP A 100 6.51 -26.41 -9.36
C ASP A 100 6.58 -27.12 -8.02
N GLY A 101 5.77 -26.62 -7.06
CA GLY A 101 5.74 -27.09 -5.69
C GLY A 101 4.69 -28.17 -5.48
N LYS A 102 5.02 -29.20 -4.67
CA LYS A 102 4.09 -30.23 -4.20
C LYS A 102 4.03 -30.23 -2.67
N GLY A 103 2.83 -30.04 -2.13
CA GLY A 103 2.58 -29.86 -0.70
C GLY A 103 2.08 -28.46 -0.37
N ASN A 104 2.10 -28.07 0.89
CA ASN A 104 1.65 -26.74 1.32
C ASN A 104 2.79 -25.73 1.21
N PHE A 105 2.66 -24.79 0.26
CA PHE A 105 3.54 -23.65 0.03
C PHE A 105 2.95 -22.32 0.53
N GLY A 106 2.00 -22.36 1.48
CA GLY A 106 1.30 -21.18 1.98
C GLY A 106 0.03 -20.87 1.19
N SER A 107 -0.72 -19.89 1.67
CA SER A 107 -2.00 -19.47 1.09
C SER A 107 -2.16 -17.95 1.03
N LEU A 108 -3.19 -17.48 0.32
CA LEU A 108 -3.61 -16.07 0.32
C LEU A 108 -4.11 -15.60 1.69
N ASP A 109 -4.48 -16.52 2.59
CA ASP A 109 -4.86 -16.22 3.97
C ASP A 109 -3.67 -15.88 4.86
N GLY A 110 -2.45 -16.03 4.32
CA GLY A 110 -1.22 -15.77 5.04
C GLY A 110 -0.74 -16.95 5.86
N ASP A 111 -1.27 -18.15 5.60
CA ASP A 111 -0.75 -19.36 6.19
C ASP A 111 0.70 -19.58 5.80
N SER A 112 1.50 -19.98 6.76
CA SER A 112 2.89 -20.31 6.54
C SER A 112 3.03 -21.60 5.72
N PRO A 113 4.06 -21.72 4.86
CA PRO A 113 4.35 -22.98 4.19
C PRO A 113 4.69 -24.06 5.21
N ALA A 114 4.40 -25.30 4.86
CA ALA A 114 4.88 -26.44 5.65
C ALA A 114 6.41 -26.48 5.68
N ALA A 115 7.01 -27.03 6.73
CA ALA A 115 8.46 -27.13 6.82
C ALA A 115 9.05 -27.87 5.60
N TYR A 116 10.23 -27.46 5.13
CA TYR A 116 10.88 -27.94 3.91
C TYR A 116 11.10 -29.46 3.84
N ARG A 117 11.06 -30.18 4.96
CA ARG A 117 11.10 -31.65 5.00
C ARG A 117 9.82 -32.31 4.47
N TYR A 118 8.69 -31.59 4.46
CA TYR A 118 7.40 -32.13 4.00
C TYR A 118 7.07 -31.74 2.55
N THR A 119 7.63 -30.66 2.06
CA THR A 119 7.38 -30.16 0.70
C THR A 119 8.35 -30.75 -0.32
N GLU A 120 7.95 -30.74 -1.57
CA GLU A 120 8.75 -31.18 -2.72
C GLU A 120 8.67 -30.11 -3.82
N GLY A 121 9.72 -30.04 -4.66
CA GLY A 121 9.75 -29.11 -5.77
C GLY A 121 10.49 -29.63 -6.97
N ARG A 122 10.21 -29.03 -8.13
CA ARG A 122 10.95 -29.16 -9.39
C ARG A 122 10.85 -27.86 -10.18
N LEU A 123 11.61 -27.72 -11.27
CA LEU A 123 11.52 -26.55 -12.15
C LEU A 123 10.25 -26.60 -13.01
N THR A 124 9.66 -25.43 -13.27
CA THR A 124 8.53 -25.30 -14.20
C THR A 124 9.00 -25.28 -15.66
N PRO A 125 8.10 -25.51 -16.64
CA PRO A 125 8.46 -25.41 -18.06
C PRO A 125 9.03 -24.04 -18.45
N ILE A 126 8.53 -22.94 -17.88
CA ILE A 126 9.01 -21.59 -18.20
C ILE A 126 10.44 -21.36 -17.70
N THR A 127 10.84 -21.97 -16.60
CA THR A 127 12.19 -21.85 -16.03
C THR A 127 13.26 -22.42 -16.95
N SER A 128 12.91 -23.39 -17.81
CA SER A 128 13.84 -23.93 -18.81
C SER A 128 14.35 -22.83 -19.75
N TYR A 129 13.57 -21.79 -20.04
CA TYR A 129 14.01 -20.66 -20.85
C TYR A 129 15.01 -19.73 -20.15
N LEU A 130 15.13 -19.81 -18.84
CA LEU A 130 16.15 -19.09 -18.09
C LEU A 130 17.49 -19.85 -18.08
N LEU A 131 17.46 -21.18 -18.23
CA LEU A 131 18.59 -22.09 -17.97
C LEU A 131 19.13 -22.78 -19.22
N SER A 132 18.33 -22.95 -20.29
CA SER A 132 18.62 -23.82 -21.44
C SER A 132 19.96 -23.59 -22.15
N ASP A 133 20.48 -22.38 -22.12
CA ASP A 133 21.73 -22.03 -22.78
C ASP A 133 22.94 -22.00 -21.82
N LEU A 134 22.76 -22.34 -20.55
CA LEU A 134 23.77 -22.19 -19.49
C LEU A 134 25.04 -22.98 -19.74
N LYS A 135 24.93 -24.20 -20.33
CA LYS A 135 26.06 -25.10 -20.64
C LYS A 135 26.76 -24.78 -21.96
N LYS A 136 26.40 -23.65 -22.61
CA LYS A 136 26.90 -23.28 -23.95
C LYS A 136 27.82 -22.06 -23.93
N ASP A 137 28.50 -21.81 -22.81
CA ASP A 137 29.41 -20.67 -22.61
C ASP A 137 28.78 -19.32 -22.95
N THR A 138 27.50 -19.14 -22.58
CA THR A 138 26.71 -17.97 -22.92
C THR A 138 26.82 -16.84 -21.92
N VAL A 139 27.20 -17.11 -20.67
CA VAL A 139 27.36 -16.19 -19.57
C VAL A 139 28.66 -16.45 -18.82
N ASP A 140 29.09 -15.45 -18.07
CA ASP A 140 30.30 -15.57 -17.27
C ASP A 140 30.01 -16.29 -15.94
N PHE A 141 31.00 -17.04 -15.47
CA PHE A 141 30.98 -17.72 -14.20
C PHE A 141 32.00 -17.09 -13.25
N ARG A 142 31.66 -17.04 -11.97
CA ARG A 142 32.55 -16.64 -10.88
C ARG A 142 32.72 -17.77 -9.90
N ALA A 143 33.74 -17.68 -9.05
CA ALA A 143 33.89 -18.60 -7.94
C ALA A 143 32.71 -18.46 -6.94
N ASN A 144 32.31 -19.58 -6.33
CA ASN A 144 31.38 -19.59 -5.21
C ASN A 144 32.07 -19.05 -3.93
N TYR A 145 31.36 -19.07 -2.79
CA TYR A 145 31.83 -18.46 -1.54
C TYR A 145 33.14 -19.06 -0.99
N ASP A 146 33.43 -20.36 -1.25
CA ASP A 146 34.62 -21.08 -0.77
C ASP A 146 35.67 -21.35 -1.88
N ASN A 147 35.47 -20.82 -3.07
CA ASN A 147 36.31 -21.00 -4.27
C ASN A 147 36.44 -22.45 -4.77
N THR A 148 35.61 -23.38 -4.30
CA THR A 148 35.65 -24.79 -4.74
C THR A 148 34.87 -25.04 -6.02
N LEU A 149 33.83 -24.25 -6.28
CA LEU A 149 32.93 -24.39 -7.41
C LEU A 149 32.74 -23.04 -8.13
N LYS A 150 32.08 -23.10 -9.28
CA LYS A 150 31.70 -21.91 -10.04
C LYS A 150 30.19 -21.76 -10.07
N GLU A 151 29.72 -20.51 -9.95
CA GLU A 151 28.32 -20.13 -10.13
C GLU A 151 28.17 -19.10 -11.25
N PRO A 152 27.05 -19.07 -12.00
CA PRO A 152 26.84 -18.08 -13.04
C PRO A 152 26.64 -16.68 -12.43
N VAL A 153 27.24 -15.67 -13.04
CA VAL A 153 27.04 -14.27 -12.68
C VAL A 153 25.59 -13.87 -12.94
N VAL A 154 25.01 -14.35 -14.03
CA VAL A 154 23.63 -14.11 -14.49
C VAL A 154 23.17 -15.33 -15.28
N LEU A 155 21.86 -15.64 -15.29
CA LEU A 155 21.33 -16.70 -16.13
C LEU A 155 21.11 -16.21 -17.57
N PRO A 156 21.30 -17.08 -18.59
CA PRO A 156 21.12 -16.71 -20.02
C PRO A 156 19.64 -16.61 -20.41
N SER A 157 18.86 -15.88 -19.64
CA SER A 157 17.41 -15.82 -19.72
C SER A 157 16.90 -15.46 -21.12
N ARG A 158 16.01 -16.28 -21.68
CA ARG A 158 15.26 -15.99 -22.91
C ARG A 158 13.95 -15.25 -22.62
N VAL A 159 13.53 -15.20 -21.35
CA VAL A 159 12.31 -14.52 -20.87
C VAL A 159 12.72 -13.29 -20.07
N PRO A 160 12.11 -12.12 -20.29
CA PRO A 160 12.38 -10.91 -19.52
C PRO A 160 11.77 -11.01 -18.12
N ASN A 161 12.33 -11.90 -17.28
CA ASN A 161 11.76 -12.31 -16.01
C ASN A 161 11.52 -11.12 -15.05
N LEU A 162 12.37 -10.08 -15.10
CA LEU A 162 12.18 -8.86 -14.31
C LEU A 162 10.82 -8.19 -14.59
N LEU A 163 10.38 -8.17 -15.84
CA LEU A 163 9.10 -7.57 -16.22
C LEU A 163 7.93 -8.54 -16.02
N VAL A 164 8.09 -9.82 -16.36
CA VAL A 164 6.94 -10.75 -16.34
C VAL A 164 6.58 -11.22 -14.93
N ASN A 165 7.55 -11.38 -14.05
CA ASN A 165 7.32 -11.79 -12.66
C ASN A 165 7.45 -10.65 -11.64
N GLY A 166 8.09 -9.56 -12.05
CA GLY A 166 8.42 -8.48 -11.13
C GLY A 166 9.52 -8.86 -10.12
N ALA A 167 9.80 -7.95 -9.23
CA ALA A 167 10.72 -8.13 -8.10
C ALA A 167 10.45 -7.09 -7.03
N SER A 168 10.64 -7.44 -5.77
CA SER A 168 10.57 -6.50 -4.64
C SER A 168 11.77 -6.70 -3.74
N GLY A 169 12.33 -5.62 -3.19
CA GLY A 169 13.46 -5.70 -2.28
C GLY A 169 13.72 -4.38 -1.58
N ILE A 170 14.24 -4.47 -0.37
CA ILE A 170 14.63 -3.33 0.45
C ILE A 170 16.14 -3.44 0.69
N ALA A 171 16.88 -2.43 0.29
CA ALA A 171 18.31 -2.30 0.52
C ALA A 171 18.61 -1.07 1.40
N VAL A 172 19.89 -0.82 1.69
CA VAL A 172 20.30 0.37 2.41
C VAL A 172 20.17 1.58 1.47
N GLY A 173 19.34 2.55 1.85
CA GLY A 173 19.14 3.78 1.08
C GLY A 173 18.34 3.67 -0.21
N MET A 174 17.91 2.46 -0.59
CA MET A 174 17.10 2.25 -1.80
C MET A 174 16.20 1.01 -1.70
N ALA A 175 15.15 0.99 -2.52
CA ALA A 175 14.25 -0.14 -2.63
C ALA A 175 13.93 -0.41 -4.10
N CYS A 176 13.52 -1.62 -4.42
CA CYS A 176 12.94 -1.96 -5.71
C CYS A 176 11.53 -2.52 -5.53
N SER A 177 10.65 -2.21 -6.48
CA SER A 177 9.29 -2.72 -6.53
C SER A 177 8.83 -2.75 -8.00
N PHE A 178 9.02 -3.89 -8.62
CA PHE A 178 8.60 -4.16 -10.00
C PHE A 178 7.30 -4.95 -9.97
N PRO A 179 6.21 -4.45 -10.55
CA PRO A 179 5.02 -5.25 -10.77
C PRO A 179 5.25 -6.27 -11.88
N SER A 180 4.51 -7.37 -11.84
CA SER A 180 4.45 -8.33 -12.92
C SER A 180 3.69 -7.78 -14.14
N HIS A 181 3.97 -8.34 -15.33
CA HIS A 181 3.33 -8.00 -16.59
C HIS A 181 2.98 -9.25 -17.39
N ASN A 182 2.01 -9.13 -18.27
CA ASN A 182 1.63 -10.23 -19.16
C ASN A 182 2.76 -10.56 -20.13
N LEU A 183 3.13 -11.84 -20.21
CA LEU A 183 4.24 -12.33 -21.02
C LEU A 183 4.05 -12.00 -22.50
N GLN A 184 2.84 -12.20 -23.04
CA GLN A 184 2.53 -11.94 -24.42
C GLN A 184 2.68 -10.45 -24.78
N GLU A 185 2.25 -9.56 -23.88
CA GLU A 185 2.38 -8.10 -24.04
C GLU A 185 3.85 -7.67 -24.05
N VAL A 186 4.65 -8.19 -23.11
CA VAL A 186 6.08 -7.88 -23.01
C VAL A 186 6.85 -8.41 -24.23
N MET A 187 6.59 -9.65 -24.64
CA MET A 187 7.23 -10.22 -25.83
C MET A 187 6.87 -9.43 -27.10
N ALA A 188 5.62 -9.00 -27.26
CA ALA A 188 5.20 -8.18 -28.38
C ALA A 188 5.91 -6.80 -28.40
N ALA A 189 6.10 -6.19 -27.24
CA ALA A 189 6.84 -4.93 -27.11
C ALA A 189 8.33 -5.10 -27.47
N LEU A 190 8.97 -6.18 -27.02
CA LEU A 190 10.37 -6.48 -27.34
C LEU A 190 10.56 -6.75 -28.84
N ILE A 191 9.66 -7.50 -29.47
CA ILE A 191 9.68 -7.75 -30.93
C ILE A 191 9.53 -6.42 -31.67
N SER A 192 8.57 -5.58 -31.28
CA SER A 192 8.39 -4.26 -31.88
C SER A 192 9.65 -3.37 -31.73
N LEU A 193 10.37 -3.48 -30.62
CA LEU A 193 11.61 -2.73 -30.38
C LEU A 193 12.77 -3.22 -31.24
N ILE A 194 12.82 -4.54 -31.56
CA ILE A 194 13.78 -5.08 -32.54
C ILE A 194 13.49 -4.53 -33.93
N ASP A 195 12.20 -4.51 -34.32
CA ASP A 195 11.79 -4.05 -35.67
C ASP A 195 12.00 -2.54 -35.82
N SER A 196 11.87 -1.77 -34.73
CA SER A 196 12.01 -0.30 -34.70
C SER A 196 12.76 0.14 -33.45
N PRO A 197 14.11 0.21 -33.45
CA PRO A 197 14.92 0.50 -32.26
C PRO A 197 14.73 1.91 -31.65
N LYS A 198 14.33 2.88 -32.46
CA LYS A 198 14.09 4.28 -32.01
C LYS A 198 12.63 4.47 -31.61
N GLN A 199 12.22 3.88 -30.50
CA GLN A 199 10.87 4.00 -29.94
C GLN A 199 10.88 4.76 -28.61
N THR A 200 9.69 5.19 -28.21
CA THR A 200 9.44 5.81 -26.90
C THR A 200 8.63 4.88 -26.03
N VAL A 201 8.54 5.17 -24.72
CA VAL A 201 7.67 4.44 -23.78
C VAL A 201 6.22 4.41 -24.27
N VAL A 202 5.73 5.49 -24.88
CA VAL A 202 4.36 5.56 -25.45
C VAL A 202 4.13 4.49 -26.51
N ASN A 203 5.13 4.22 -27.36
CA ASN A 203 5.03 3.17 -28.38
C ASN A 203 5.02 1.77 -27.77
N LEU A 204 5.82 1.53 -26.73
CA LEU A 204 5.82 0.26 -25.99
C LEU A 204 4.49 0.02 -25.27
N MET A 205 3.85 1.07 -24.75
CA MET A 205 2.54 0.99 -24.11
C MET A 205 1.38 0.65 -25.06
N LYS A 206 1.60 0.64 -26.37
CA LYS A 206 0.61 0.05 -27.31
C LYS A 206 0.50 -1.46 -27.12
N TYR A 207 1.57 -2.11 -26.66
CA TYR A 207 1.66 -3.53 -26.38
C TYR A 207 1.53 -3.82 -24.88
N ILE A 208 2.37 -3.21 -24.03
CA ILE A 208 2.31 -3.33 -22.57
C ILE A 208 1.31 -2.30 -22.05
N LYS A 209 0.09 -2.75 -21.77
CA LYS A 209 -0.99 -1.86 -21.35
C LYS A 209 -0.82 -1.36 -19.92
N GLY A 210 -0.16 -2.14 -19.07
CA GLY A 210 0.07 -1.88 -17.67
C GLY A 210 0.46 -3.16 -16.91
N PRO A 211 0.64 -3.13 -15.59
CA PRO A 211 0.89 -4.30 -14.77
C PRO A 211 -0.19 -5.37 -14.93
N ASP A 212 0.19 -6.65 -14.76
CA ASP A 212 -0.69 -7.82 -14.79
C ASP A 212 -0.37 -8.69 -13.56
N PHE A 213 -1.14 -8.49 -12.49
CA PHE A 213 -0.90 -9.14 -11.21
C PHE A 213 -1.48 -10.55 -11.17
N PRO A 214 -0.85 -11.49 -10.46
CA PRO A 214 -1.33 -12.88 -10.37
C PRO A 214 -2.72 -13.01 -9.71
N THR A 215 -3.07 -12.10 -8.80
CA THR A 215 -4.38 -12.09 -8.12
C THR A 215 -5.46 -11.33 -8.88
N GLY A 216 -5.17 -10.84 -10.10
CA GLY A 216 -6.13 -10.09 -10.92
C GLY A 216 -6.35 -8.64 -10.44
N GLY A 217 -7.60 -8.27 -10.24
CA GLY A 217 -8.00 -6.92 -9.82
C GLY A 217 -8.14 -5.91 -10.97
N ILE A 218 -8.40 -4.66 -10.60
CA ILE A 218 -8.58 -3.55 -11.54
C ILE A 218 -7.58 -2.44 -11.22
N ILE A 219 -6.82 -2.00 -12.22
CA ILE A 219 -5.98 -0.80 -12.17
C ILE A 219 -6.85 0.39 -12.53
N LEU A 220 -6.86 1.41 -11.67
CA LEU A 220 -7.67 2.63 -11.80
C LEU A 220 -6.92 3.81 -12.41
N ASN A 221 -5.60 3.68 -12.54
CA ASN A 221 -4.78 4.75 -13.10
C ASN A 221 -5.13 5.06 -14.55
N SER A 222 -5.14 6.33 -14.87
CA SER A 222 -5.26 6.81 -16.25
C SER A 222 -4.02 6.46 -17.10
N LYS A 223 -4.18 6.37 -18.41
CA LYS A 223 -3.06 6.14 -19.32
C LYS A 223 -1.91 7.16 -19.17
N PRO A 224 -2.15 8.47 -18.97
CA PRO A 224 -1.08 9.42 -18.71
C PRO A 224 -0.32 9.19 -17.40
N GLU A 225 -0.99 8.71 -16.35
CA GLU A 225 -0.34 8.37 -15.06
C GLU A 225 0.55 7.14 -15.20
N LEU A 226 0.03 6.07 -15.82
CA LEU A 226 0.83 4.87 -16.13
C LEU A 226 2.04 5.21 -17.01
N ARG A 227 1.85 6.09 -18.00
CA ARG A 227 2.94 6.56 -18.85
C ARG A 227 4.03 7.24 -18.02
N ARG A 228 3.67 8.21 -17.17
CA ARG A 228 4.62 8.91 -16.30
C ARG A 228 5.38 7.94 -15.40
N ALA A 229 4.69 6.95 -14.82
CA ALA A 229 5.31 5.93 -13.98
C ALA A 229 6.33 5.08 -14.76
N TYR A 230 6.03 4.69 -16.00
CA TYR A 230 6.93 3.93 -16.85
C TYR A 230 8.08 4.75 -17.45
N GLU A 231 7.89 6.03 -17.69
CA GLU A 231 8.95 6.93 -18.16
C GLU A 231 9.95 7.26 -17.03
N SER A 232 9.46 7.51 -15.83
CA SER A 232 10.30 7.86 -14.66
C SER A 232 10.84 6.65 -13.90
N GLY A 233 10.27 5.45 -14.14
CA GLY A 233 10.54 4.24 -13.33
C GLY A 233 10.02 4.34 -11.89
N SER A 234 9.09 5.25 -11.58
CA SER A 234 8.55 5.46 -10.24
C SER A 234 7.12 5.99 -10.30
N GLY A 235 6.24 5.49 -9.43
CA GLY A 235 4.86 5.94 -9.36
C GLY A 235 4.00 5.06 -8.47
N ALA A 236 2.76 5.50 -8.22
CA ALA A 236 1.77 4.72 -7.49
C ALA A 236 0.75 4.11 -8.48
N ILE A 237 0.58 2.81 -8.41
CA ILE A 237 -0.43 2.07 -9.19
C ILE A 237 -1.58 1.73 -8.24
N LYS A 238 -2.74 2.30 -8.49
CA LYS A 238 -3.93 2.10 -7.69
C LYS A 238 -4.66 0.84 -8.14
N ILE A 239 -4.76 -0.14 -7.25
CA ILE A 239 -5.35 -1.46 -7.52
C ILE A 239 -6.58 -1.61 -6.66
N ARG A 240 -7.67 -2.13 -7.25
CA ARG A 240 -8.94 -2.42 -6.61
C ARG A 240 -9.32 -3.88 -6.83
N GLY A 241 -9.88 -4.52 -5.80
CA GLY A 241 -10.49 -5.84 -5.91
C GLY A 241 -11.72 -5.85 -6.82
N ILE A 242 -12.14 -7.03 -7.25
CA ILE A 242 -13.34 -7.21 -8.09
C ILE A 242 -14.44 -7.83 -7.24
N TRP A 243 -15.65 -7.32 -7.42
CA TRP A 243 -16.84 -7.85 -6.79
C TRP A 243 -18.01 -7.91 -7.77
N LYS A 244 -19.01 -8.69 -7.42
CA LYS A 244 -20.31 -8.78 -8.10
C LYS A 244 -21.43 -8.81 -7.07
N VAL A 245 -22.62 -8.40 -7.49
CA VAL A 245 -23.82 -8.50 -6.67
C VAL A 245 -24.61 -9.74 -7.10
N GLU A 246 -25.00 -10.56 -6.15
CA GLU A 246 -25.88 -11.71 -6.36
C GLU A 246 -27.22 -11.46 -5.65
N SER A 247 -28.32 -11.65 -6.40
CA SER A 247 -29.66 -11.57 -5.86
C SER A 247 -30.08 -12.93 -5.31
N LEU A 248 -30.58 -12.96 -4.08
CA LEU A 248 -31.06 -14.14 -3.39
C LEU A 248 -32.60 -14.18 -3.37
N PRO A 249 -33.25 -15.35 -3.10
CA PRO A 249 -34.68 -15.45 -2.90
C PRO A 249 -35.19 -14.45 -1.85
N ARG A 250 -36.43 -13.98 -1.99
CA ARG A 250 -37.11 -13.01 -1.11
C ARG A 250 -36.50 -11.61 -1.14
N GLY A 251 -35.90 -11.21 -2.27
CA GLY A 251 -35.34 -9.85 -2.43
C GLY A 251 -34.07 -9.56 -1.63
N LYS A 252 -33.45 -10.56 -1.02
CA LYS A 252 -32.16 -10.41 -0.37
C LYS A 252 -31.04 -10.21 -1.41
N LYS A 253 -30.02 -9.47 -1.05
CA LYS A 253 -28.83 -9.24 -1.88
C LYS A 253 -27.57 -9.59 -1.09
N GLN A 254 -26.56 -10.06 -1.82
CA GLN A 254 -25.22 -10.26 -1.27
C GLN A 254 -24.18 -9.74 -2.25
N ILE A 255 -23.06 -9.24 -1.71
CA ILE A 255 -21.91 -8.83 -2.51
C ILE A 255 -20.87 -9.93 -2.39
N ILE A 256 -20.35 -10.37 -3.53
CA ILE A 256 -19.32 -11.40 -3.61
C ILE A 256 -18.03 -10.76 -4.09
N ILE A 257 -17.00 -10.75 -3.25
CA ILE A 257 -15.65 -10.37 -3.65
C ILE A 257 -15.02 -11.59 -4.32
N THR A 258 -14.59 -11.43 -5.58
CA THR A 258 -14.02 -12.50 -6.41
C THR A 258 -12.53 -12.35 -6.63
N GLU A 259 -11.99 -11.15 -6.48
CA GLU A 259 -10.56 -10.87 -6.59
C GLU A 259 -10.15 -9.81 -5.56
N ILE A 260 -8.97 -9.97 -4.98
CA ILE A 260 -8.38 -9.02 -4.02
C ILE A 260 -7.12 -8.40 -4.61
N PRO A 261 -6.73 -7.18 -4.20
CA PRO A 261 -5.52 -6.54 -4.70
C PRO A 261 -4.27 -7.37 -4.37
N TYR A 262 -3.26 -7.27 -5.24
CA TYR A 262 -1.99 -7.97 -5.07
C TYR A 262 -1.32 -7.64 -3.73
N SER A 263 -0.74 -8.65 -3.10
CA SER A 263 -0.11 -8.59 -1.76
C SER A 263 -1.04 -8.30 -0.59
N VAL A 264 -2.35 -8.31 -0.77
CA VAL A 264 -3.32 -8.23 0.33
C VAL A 264 -3.52 -9.61 0.93
N ASN A 265 -3.46 -9.70 2.25
CA ASN A 265 -3.80 -10.91 3.02
C ASN A 265 -5.32 -11.02 3.14
N LYS A 266 -5.91 -12.11 2.63
CA LYS A 266 -7.37 -12.31 2.59
C LYS A 266 -7.98 -12.41 4.00
N ALA A 267 -7.35 -13.15 4.91
CA ALA A 267 -7.86 -13.31 6.27
C ALA A 267 -7.91 -11.98 7.04
N ARG A 268 -6.85 -11.16 6.94
CA ARG A 268 -6.82 -9.81 7.55
C ARG A 268 -7.86 -8.86 6.93
N LEU A 269 -8.10 -8.98 5.65
CA LEU A 269 -9.14 -8.20 4.97
C LEU A 269 -10.52 -8.55 5.55
N ILE A 270 -10.82 -9.84 5.70
CA ILE A 270 -12.07 -10.33 6.28
C ILE A 270 -12.20 -9.89 7.75
N GLU A 271 -11.13 -9.99 8.53
CA GLU A 271 -11.07 -9.52 9.92
C GLU A 271 -11.42 -8.03 10.02
N LYS A 272 -10.81 -7.18 9.19
CA LYS A 272 -11.15 -5.74 9.13
C LYS A 272 -12.61 -5.48 8.78
N ILE A 273 -13.18 -6.26 7.87
CA ILE A 273 -14.59 -6.16 7.50
C ILE A 273 -15.47 -6.57 8.69
N ALA A 274 -15.14 -7.67 9.38
CA ALA A 274 -15.84 -8.13 10.58
C ALA A 274 -15.78 -7.10 11.71
N GLU A 275 -14.63 -6.44 11.93
CA GLU A 275 -14.50 -5.34 12.91
C GLU A 275 -15.46 -4.17 12.59
N ILE A 276 -15.62 -3.81 11.31
CA ILE A 276 -16.56 -2.77 10.88
C ILE A 276 -17.99 -3.15 11.23
N ILE A 277 -18.36 -4.44 11.03
CA ILE A 277 -19.68 -4.98 11.36
C ILE A 277 -19.92 -4.96 12.88
N ILE A 278 -18.98 -5.50 13.66
CA ILE A 278 -19.05 -5.56 15.13
C ILE A 278 -19.17 -4.16 15.73
N ALA A 279 -18.37 -3.22 15.23
CA ALA A 279 -18.40 -1.83 15.65
C ALA A 279 -19.62 -1.05 15.12
N LYS A 280 -20.52 -1.68 14.34
CA LYS A 280 -21.71 -1.08 13.72
C LYS A 280 -21.41 0.21 12.93
N LYS A 281 -20.22 0.31 12.34
CA LYS A 281 -19.82 1.48 11.55
C LYS A 281 -20.46 1.53 10.17
N LEU A 282 -20.96 0.41 9.68
CA LEU A 282 -21.64 0.25 8.39
C LEU A 282 -22.91 -0.57 8.58
N SER A 283 -23.98 0.09 9.02
CA SER A 283 -25.25 -0.53 9.40
C SER A 283 -25.92 -1.37 8.27
N PRO A 284 -25.78 -1.05 6.98
CA PRO A 284 -26.29 -1.88 5.90
C PRO A 284 -25.60 -3.23 5.72
N LEU A 285 -24.36 -3.40 6.20
CA LEU A 285 -23.58 -4.63 6.15
C LEU A 285 -23.86 -5.46 7.41
N THR A 286 -24.32 -6.70 7.25
CA THR A 286 -24.80 -7.53 8.37
C THR A 286 -23.86 -8.66 8.73
N ASP A 287 -23.20 -9.27 7.73
CA ASP A 287 -22.32 -10.41 7.95
C ASP A 287 -21.24 -10.52 6.86
N VAL A 288 -20.13 -11.20 7.19
CA VAL A 288 -19.07 -11.56 6.25
C VAL A 288 -18.70 -13.04 6.42
N ARG A 289 -18.64 -13.77 5.30
CA ARG A 289 -18.24 -15.18 5.28
C ARG A 289 -17.21 -15.43 4.20
N ASP A 290 -16.25 -16.29 4.49
CA ASP A 290 -15.31 -16.81 3.51
C ASP A 290 -15.79 -18.17 2.99
N GLU A 291 -16.15 -18.21 1.72
CA GLU A 291 -16.57 -19.41 0.99
C GLU A 291 -15.56 -19.76 -0.12
N SER A 292 -14.30 -19.28 0.04
CA SER A 292 -13.26 -19.50 -0.96
C SER A 292 -12.80 -20.96 -0.96
N ASP A 293 -12.58 -21.46 -2.18
CA ASP A 293 -11.91 -22.74 -2.46
C ASP A 293 -10.64 -22.48 -3.30
N GLU A 294 -10.57 -23.01 -4.52
CA GLU A 294 -9.53 -22.64 -5.51
C GLU A 294 -9.71 -21.21 -6.02
N LYS A 295 -10.92 -20.63 -5.85
CA LYS A 295 -11.26 -19.27 -6.26
C LYS A 295 -11.72 -18.47 -5.05
N ILE A 296 -11.34 -17.22 -5.03
CA ILE A 296 -11.77 -16.29 -3.99
C ILE A 296 -13.28 -16.09 -4.08
N ARG A 297 -13.97 -16.32 -2.96
CA ARG A 297 -15.41 -16.08 -2.77
C ARG A 297 -15.67 -15.58 -1.35
N VAL A 298 -15.48 -14.28 -1.12
CA VAL A 298 -15.84 -13.65 0.15
C VAL A 298 -17.22 -13.04 0.01
N VAL A 299 -18.17 -13.55 0.81
CA VAL A 299 -19.57 -13.19 0.78
C VAL A 299 -19.85 -12.13 1.82
N LEU A 300 -20.42 -11.01 1.41
CA LEU A 300 -20.89 -9.93 2.26
C LEU A 300 -22.42 -9.91 2.23
N GLU A 301 -23.06 -10.17 3.36
CA GLU A 301 -24.52 -10.06 3.47
C GLU A 301 -24.92 -8.60 3.73
N ILE A 302 -25.82 -8.09 2.92
CA ILE A 302 -26.34 -6.73 3.04
C ILE A 302 -27.86 -6.73 3.24
N LYS A 303 -28.37 -5.69 3.93
CA LYS A 303 -29.80 -5.48 4.06
C LYS A 303 -30.46 -5.32 2.67
N SER A 304 -31.68 -5.80 2.50
CA SER A 304 -32.40 -5.72 1.22
C SER A 304 -32.59 -4.29 0.69
N THR A 305 -32.67 -3.31 1.59
CA THR A 305 -32.78 -1.88 1.28
C THR A 305 -31.45 -1.18 1.06
N ALA A 306 -30.32 -1.89 1.21
CA ALA A 306 -29.00 -1.31 1.10
C ALA A 306 -28.63 -1.01 -0.37
N ASP A 307 -27.96 0.13 -0.56
CA ASP A 307 -27.29 0.47 -1.80
C ASP A 307 -25.89 -0.19 -1.79
N GLU A 308 -25.70 -1.17 -2.67
CA GLU A 308 -24.47 -1.92 -2.79
C GLU A 308 -23.24 -1.03 -3.12
N ASN A 309 -23.44 0.03 -3.90
CA ASN A 309 -22.35 0.95 -4.25
C ASN A 309 -21.90 1.76 -3.03
N LYS A 310 -22.84 2.17 -2.19
CA LYS A 310 -22.50 2.86 -0.93
C LYS A 310 -21.73 1.92 0.01
N VAL A 311 -22.23 0.69 0.21
CA VAL A 311 -21.50 -0.30 1.03
C VAL A 311 -20.07 -0.49 0.53
N MET A 312 -19.90 -0.67 -0.78
CA MET A 312 -18.57 -0.85 -1.37
C MET A 312 -17.70 0.40 -1.28
N SER A 313 -18.25 1.62 -1.42
CA SER A 313 -17.48 2.86 -1.27
C SER A 313 -16.86 2.98 0.13
N TYR A 314 -17.61 2.58 1.15
CA TYR A 314 -17.12 2.54 2.53
C TYR A 314 -15.99 1.52 2.69
N LEU A 315 -16.19 0.28 2.21
CA LEU A 315 -15.20 -0.78 2.31
C LEU A 315 -13.92 -0.47 1.54
N LEU A 316 -14.02 0.10 0.34
CA LEU A 316 -12.87 0.55 -0.46
C LEU A 316 -12.04 1.62 0.24
N LYS A 317 -12.69 2.50 1.03
CA LYS A 317 -12.01 3.56 1.78
C LYS A 317 -11.35 3.07 3.06
N HIS A 318 -11.97 2.10 3.75
CA HIS A 318 -11.60 1.70 5.10
C HIS A 318 -10.92 0.33 5.20
N THR A 319 -10.78 -0.38 4.09
CA THR A 319 -10.10 -1.69 4.02
C THR A 319 -9.08 -1.73 2.89
N ASP A 320 -8.34 -2.83 2.80
CA ASP A 320 -7.33 -3.05 1.75
C ASP A 320 -7.94 -3.57 0.42
N LEU A 321 -9.26 -3.47 0.23
CA LEU A 321 -9.92 -3.75 -1.06
C LEU A 321 -9.52 -2.78 -2.17
N GLU A 322 -9.01 -1.61 -1.81
CA GLU A 322 -8.35 -0.68 -2.71
C GLU A 322 -7.01 -0.27 -2.08
N THR A 323 -5.92 -0.48 -2.80
CA THR A 323 -4.57 -0.22 -2.30
C THR A 323 -3.68 0.38 -3.38
N ASN A 324 -2.54 0.97 -2.97
CA ASN A 324 -1.55 1.53 -3.88
C ASN A 324 -0.30 0.65 -3.90
N PHE A 325 0.04 0.10 -5.07
CA PHE A 325 1.32 -0.53 -5.33
C PHE A 325 2.34 0.55 -5.72
N GLN A 326 3.39 0.69 -4.92
CA GLN A 326 4.47 1.65 -5.20
C GLN A 326 5.43 1.06 -6.24
N LEU A 327 5.36 1.55 -7.48
CA LEU A 327 6.27 1.18 -8.54
C LEU A 327 7.63 1.87 -8.34
N ASN A 328 8.72 1.08 -8.37
CA ASN A 328 10.08 1.58 -8.32
C ASN A 328 11.02 0.63 -9.10
N PHE A 329 11.43 1.05 -10.28
CA PHE A 329 12.24 0.28 -11.24
C PHE A 329 13.74 0.37 -10.95
N THR A 330 14.12 0.31 -9.66
CA THR A 330 15.52 0.27 -9.26
C THR A 330 16.07 -1.15 -9.35
N CYS A 331 17.10 -1.36 -10.17
CA CYS A 331 17.76 -2.66 -10.40
C CYS A 331 19.25 -2.47 -10.69
N LEU A 332 19.98 -3.56 -10.78
CA LEU A 332 21.40 -3.56 -11.15
C LEU A 332 21.56 -3.55 -12.68
N LYS A 333 22.31 -2.59 -13.19
CA LYS A 333 22.78 -2.60 -14.59
C LYS A 333 23.81 -3.72 -14.81
N PRO A 334 24.18 -4.04 -16.08
CA PRO A 334 25.18 -5.04 -16.38
C PRO A 334 26.56 -4.83 -15.76
N ASN A 335 26.92 -3.58 -15.45
CA ASN A 335 28.15 -3.21 -14.76
C ASN A 335 28.07 -3.30 -13.21
N GLY A 336 26.93 -3.72 -12.67
CA GLY A 336 26.70 -3.84 -11.22
C GLY A 336 26.21 -2.56 -10.52
N GLU A 337 26.10 -1.44 -11.23
CA GLU A 337 25.58 -0.19 -10.65
C GLU A 337 24.06 -0.27 -10.43
N PRO A 338 23.56 0.13 -9.24
CA PRO A 338 22.15 0.31 -9.02
C PRO A 338 21.64 1.56 -9.75
N ALA A 339 20.55 1.42 -10.48
CA ALA A 339 19.92 2.55 -11.16
C ALA A 339 18.40 2.38 -11.22
N ARG A 340 17.69 3.50 -11.21
CA ARG A 340 16.28 3.54 -11.56
C ARG A 340 16.17 3.70 -13.07
N LEU A 341 15.50 2.78 -13.71
CA LEU A 341 15.40 2.70 -15.17
C LEU A 341 13.94 2.94 -15.61
N SER A 342 13.76 3.48 -16.80
CA SER A 342 12.48 3.50 -17.50
C SER A 342 12.13 2.11 -18.05
N LEU A 343 10.86 1.87 -18.38
CA LEU A 343 10.43 0.65 -19.06
C LEU A 343 11.19 0.40 -20.37
N LEU A 344 11.48 1.46 -21.12
CA LEU A 344 12.24 1.37 -22.38
C LEU A 344 13.67 0.90 -22.15
N GLU A 345 14.38 1.49 -21.17
CA GLU A 345 15.76 1.09 -20.86
C GLU A 345 15.85 -0.36 -20.39
N ILE A 346 14.91 -0.83 -19.58
CA ILE A 346 14.83 -2.24 -19.14
C ILE A 346 14.70 -3.16 -20.35
N CYS A 347 13.81 -2.85 -21.28
CA CYS A 347 13.63 -3.61 -22.52
C CYS A 347 14.91 -3.59 -23.39
N GLN A 348 15.59 -2.46 -23.49
CA GLN A 348 16.83 -2.31 -24.25
C GLN A 348 17.98 -3.13 -23.64
N TYR A 349 18.17 -3.06 -22.31
CA TYR A 349 19.18 -3.87 -21.61
C TYR A 349 18.93 -5.37 -21.77
N PHE A 350 17.68 -5.80 -21.67
CA PHE A 350 17.32 -7.20 -21.90
C PHE A 350 17.63 -7.63 -23.33
N LEU A 351 17.24 -6.85 -24.34
CA LEU A 351 17.47 -7.20 -25.75
C LEU A 351 18.97 -7.25 -26.08
N GLU A 352 19.76 -6.28 -25.62
CA GLU A 352 21.22 -6.30 -25.86
C GLU A 352 21.87 -7.50 -25.18
N PHE A 353 21.43 -7.84 -23.95
CA PHE A 353 21.87 -9.05 -23.29
C PHE A 353 21.49 -10.32 -24.08
N ARG A 354 20.26 -10.42 -24.61
CA ARG A 354 19.84 -11.54 -25.46
C ARG A 354 20.71 -11.67 -26.69
N LYS A 355 21.00 -10.57 -27.35
CA LYS A 355 21.92 -10.55 -28.50
C LYS A 355 23.30 -11.11 -28.13
N GLN A 356 23.87 -10.71 -27.01
CA GLN A 356 25.16 -11.23 -26.51
C GLN A 356 25.08 -12.73 -26.25
N VAL A 357 24.04 -13.20 -25.55
CA VAL A 357 23.83 -14.63 -25.26
C VAL A 357 23.71 -15.47 -26.57
N VAL A 358 22.89 -14.99 -27.51
CA VAL A 358 22.72 -15.69 -28.81
C VAL A 358 24.04 -15.71 -29.57
N THR A 359 24.80 -14.63 -29.58
CA THR A 359 26.11 -14.57 -30.27
C THR A 359 27.10 -15.56 -29.64
N ARG A 360 27.22 -15.57 -28.29
CA ARG A 360 28.10 -16.51 -27.58
C ARG A 360 27.68 -17.95 -27.80
N ARG A 361 26.38 -18.26 -27.75
CA ARG A 361 25.84 -19.58 -28.05
C ARG A 361 26.20 -20.05 -29.45
N LEU A 362 26.00 -19.22 -30.48
CA LEU A 362 26.32 -19.56 -31.86
C LEU A 362 27.82 -19.78 -32.06
N ASN A 363 28.67 -19.00 -31.42
CA ASN A 363 30.12 -19.21 -31.44
C ASN A 363 30.51 -20.53 -30.78
N TYR A 364 29.91 -20.87 -29.62
CA TYR A 364 30.11 -22.15 -28.96
C TYR A 364 29.68 -23.32 -29.85
N GLU A 365 28.49 -23.27 -30.45
CA GLU A 365 27.97 -24.28 -31.36
C GLU A 365 28.85 -24.40 -32.61
N LEU A 366 29.35 -23.28 -33.14
CA LEU A 366 30.29 -23.24 -34.25
C LEU A 366 31.60 -23.94 -33.91
N SER A 367 32.17 -23.68 -32.74
CA SER A 367 33.43 -24.31 -32.31
C SER A 367 33.29 -25.83 -32.15
N LEU A 368 32.16 -26.31 -31.63
CA LEU A 368 31.88 -27.74 -31.56
C LEU A 368 31.71 -28.38 -32.92
N LEU A 369 31.02 -27.68 -33.84
CA LEU A 369 30.87 -28.13 -35.23
C LEU A 369 32.22 -28.20 -35.95
N GLU A 370 33.09 -27.22 -35.76
CA GLU A 370 34.42 -27.17 -36.36
C GLU A 370 35.30 -28.32 -35.87
N LYS A 371 35.32 -28.55 -34.55
CA LYS A 371 36.01 -29.73 -33.99
C LYS A 371 35.50 -31.06 -34.59
N ARG A 372 34.17 -31.20 -34.65
CA ARG A 372 33.59 -32.43 -35.21
C ARG A 372 33.85 -32.57 -36.68
N LEU A 373 33.71 -31.49 -37.46
CA LEU A 373 34.03 -31.48 -38.93
C LEU A 373 35.49 -31.77 -39.19
N HIS A 374 36.39 -31.33 -38.34
CA HIS A 374 37.80 -31.60 -38.41
C HIS A 374 38.09 -33.11 -38.33
N LEU A 375 37.49 -33.81 -37.35
CA LEU A 375 37.59 -35.26 -37.23
C LEU A 375 36.95 -35.99 -38.43
N LEU A 376 35.75 -35.52 -38.86
CA LEU A 376 35.07 -36.11 -40.04
C LEU A 376 35.84 -35.94 -41.31
N ALA A 377 36.61 -34.86 -41.47
CA ALA A 377 37.51 -34.66 -42.63
C ALA A 377 38.62 -35.68 -42.62
N GLY A 378 39.19 -36.02 -41.48
CA GLY A 378 40.19 -37.11 -41.34
C GLY A 378 39.60 -38.48 -41.75
N PHE A 379 38.38 -38.81 -41.27
CA PHE A 379 37.70 -40.03 -41.65
C PHE A 379 37.42 -40.09 -43.21
N ALA A 380 36.94 -38.97 -43.76
CA ALA A 380 36.68 -38.91 -45.21
C ALA A 380 37.96 -39.08 -46.06
N ALA A 381 39.10 -38.57 -45.55
CA ALA A 381 40.38 -38.76 -46.23
C ALA A 381 40.79 -40.25 -46.29
N ILE A 382 40.61 -40.99 -45.20
CA ILE A 382 40.91 -42.41 -45.12
C ILE A 382 39.93 -43.27 -45.97
N PHE A 383 38.63 -42.94 -45.95
CA PHE A 383 37.61 -43.66 -46.66
C PHE A 383 37.78 -43.62 -48.20
N ARG A 384 38.51 -42.62 -48.70
CA ARG A 384 38.87 -42.57 -50.15
C ARG A 384 39.87 -43.65 -50.58
N ASP A 385 40.74 -44.13 -49.67
CA ASP A 385 41.74 -45.14 -49.89
C ASP A 385 41.90 -46.01 -48.62
N LEU A 386 40.79 -46.71 -48.28
CA LEU A 386 40.70 -47.52 -47.09
C LEU A 386 41.68 -48.68 -47.06
N ASP A 387 41.87 -49.36 -48.24
CA ASP A 387 42.79 -50.48 -48.36
C ASP A 387 44.22 -50.07 -48.04
N LYS A 388 44.64 -48.91 -48.48
CA LYS A 388 45.95 -48.35 -48.16
C LYS A 388 46.10 -48.05 -46.67
N ALA A 389 45.08 -47.44 -46.04
CA ALA A 389 45.08 -47.18 -44.60
C ALA A 389 45.24 -48.49 -43.79
N LEU A 390 44.48 -49.54 -44.15
CA LEU A 390 44.54 -50.83 -43.48
C LEU A 390 45.92 -51.51 -43.71
N LYS A 391 46.51 -51.41 -44.92
CA LYS A 391 47.87 -51.92 -45.20
C LYS A 391 48.92 -51.18 -44.32
N LEU A 392 48.85 -49.86 -44.22
CA LEU A 392 49.75 -49.07 -43.37
C LEU A 392 49.65 -49.47 -41.88
N ILE A 393 48.44 -49.64 -41.35
CA ILE A 393 48.23 -50.06 -40.00
C ILE A 393 48.77 -51.46 -39.72
N ARG A 394 48.43 -52.41 -40.59
CA ARG A 394 48.91 -53.83 -40.51
C ARG A 394 50.38 -53.99 -40.61
N SER A 395 51.06 -53.15 -41.43
CA SER A 395 52.52 -53.19 -41.64
C SER A 395 53.32 -52.48 -40.55
N SER A 396 52.66 -51.91 -39.56
CA SER A 396 53.31 -51.17 -38.48
C SER A 396 53.53 -52.06 -37.25
N LYS A 397 54.71 -51.94 -36.65
CA LYS A 397 55.09 -52.69 -35.43
C LYS A 397 54.56 -52.12 -34.12
N SER A 398 54.13 -50.87 -34.16
CA SER A 398 53.59 -50.17 -32.95
C SER A 398 52.50 -49.16 -33.34
N ARG A 399 51.70 -48.77 -32.38
CA ARG A 399 50.70 -47.68 -32.53
C ARG A 399 51.38 -46.37 -33.01
N LYS A 400 52.57 -46.09 -32.49
CA LYS A 400 53.31 -44.84 -32.82
C LYS A 400 53.74 -44.88 -34.33
N GLU A 401 54.25 -46.03 -34.81
CA GLU A 401 54.62 -46.18 -36.20
C GLU A 401 53.42 -46.11 -37.17
N ALA A 402 52.28 -46.68 -36.75
CA ALA A 402 51.06 -46.58 -37.53
C ALA A 402 50.55 -45.11 -37.57
N HIS A 403 50.67 -44.42 -36.51
CA HIS A 403 50.31 -43.00 -36.37
C HIS A 403 51.17 -42.16 -37.34
N GLU A 404 52.47 -42.24 -37.26
CA GLU A 404 53.41 -41.50 -38.14
C GLU A 404 53.20 -41.82 -39.65
N LYS A 405 52.99 -43.08 -40.02
CA LYS A 405 52.73 -43.49 -41.41
C LYS A 405 51.40 -42.94 -41.95
N LEU A 406 50.32 -42.96 -41.12
CA LEU A 406 49.05 -42.44 -41.53
C LEU A 406 49.08 -40.90 -41.67
N GLN A 407 49.71 -40.20 -40.75
CA GLN A 407 49.88 -38.76 -40.85
C GLN A 407 50.62 -38.36 -42.16
N LYS A 408 51.73 -38.99 -42.41
CA LYS A 408 52.55 -38.70 -43.62
C LYS A 408 51.83 -38.96 -44.94
N TYR A 409 51.09 -40.08 -45.01
CA TYR A 409 50.41 -40.45 -46.26
C TYR A 409 49.14 -39.67 -46.51
N PHE A 410 48.27 -39.54 -45.50
CA PHE A 410 46.96 -38.88 -45.62
C PHE A 410 46.99 -37.37 -45.26
N LYS A 411 48.15 -36.84 -44.85
CA LYS A 411 48.36 -35.44 -44.41
C LYS A 411 47.42 -35.08 -43.27
N LEU A 412 47.31 -35.98 -42.28
CA LEU A 412 46.49 -35.82 -41.10
C LEU A 412 47.29 -35.20 -39.97
N ASP A 413 46.57 -34.54 -39.03
CA ASP A 413 47.17 -34.11 -37.74
C ASP A 413 47.04 -35.19 -36.65
N ASP A 414 47.56 -34.87 -35.47
CA ASP A 414 47.58 -35.78 -34.32
C ASP A 414 46.17 -36.15 -33.84
N GLU A 415 45.25 -35.19 -33.78
CA GLU A 415 43.86 -35.39 -33.29
C GLU A 415 43.09 -36.29 -34.28
N GLN A 416 43.18 -36.02 -35.56
CA GLN A 416 42.56 -36.84 -36.61
C GLN A 416 43.11 -38.26 -36.61
N THR A 417 44.43 -38.41 -36.52
CA THR A 417 45.08 -39.71 -36.59
C THR A 417 44.76 -40.55 -35.34
N ASN A 418 44.74 -39.98 -34.18
CA ASN A 418 44.31 -40.68 -32.96
C ASN A 418 42.86 -41.14 -33.05
N ALA A 419 41.94 -40.26 -33.50
CA ALA A 419 40.54 -40.60 -33.68
C ALA A 419 40.34 -41.76 -34.70
N ILE A 420 41.16 -41.81 -35.74
CA ILE A 420 41.13 -42.85 -36.71
C ILE A 420 41.64 -44.22 -36.16
N LEU A 421 42.71 -44.21 -35.38
CA LEU A 421 43.25 -45.40 -34.76
C LEU A 421 42.34 -45.96 -33.63
N GLU A 422 41.43 -45.14 -33.12
CA GLU A 422 40.43 -45.52 -32.12
C GLU A 422 39.05 -45.86 -32.72
N ILE A 423 38.93 -45.83 -34.08
CA ILE A 423 37.66 -46.13 -34.74
C ILE A 423 37.29 -47.61 -34.56
N PRO A 424 36.10 -47.98 -34.10
CA PRO A 424 35.65 -49.35 -34.03
C PRO A 424 35.54 -49.96 -35.43
N LEU A 425 36.00 -51.23 -35.61
CA LEU A 425 36.05 -51.91 -36.92
C LEU A 425 34.70 -51.98 -37.64
N TYR A 426 33.59 -52.10 -36.93
CA TYR A 426 32.24 -52.11 -37.52
C TYR A 426 31.90 -50.81 -38.28
N ARG A 427 32.53 -49.69 -37.94
CA ARG A 427 32.30 -48.40 -38.62
C ARG A 427 33.00 -48.32 -39.99
N LEU A 428 33.79 -49.30 -40.34
CA LEU A 428 34.45 -49.45 -41.68
C LEU A 428 33.53 -50.12 -42.69
N VAL A 429 32.33 -50.56 -42.29
CA VAL A 429 31.31 -51.10 -43.21
C VAL A 429 30.77 -49.98 -44.09
N ALA A 430 30.53 -50.29 -45.40
CA ALA A 430 30.11 -49.29 -46.39
C ALA A 430 28.92 -48.40 -45.94
N MET A 431 27.91 -49.02 -45.35
CA MET A 431 26.75 -48.28 -44.80
C MET A 431 27.10 -47.29 -43.71
N GLU A 432 28.05 -47.59 -42.81
CA GLU A 432 28.50 -46.69 -41.76
C GLU A 432 29.40 -45.57 -42.33
N MET A 433 30.20 -45.83 -43.29
CA MET A 433 31.01 -44.85 -44.06
C MET A 433 30.08 -43.79 -44.70
N GLU A 434 29.01 -44.25 -45.36
CA GLU A 434 28.04 -43.37 -46.00
C GLU A 434 27.33 -42.42 -44.95
N LYS A 435 26.99 -42.96 -43.78
CA LYS A 435 26.44 -42.15 -42.68
C LYS A 435 27.42 -41.08 -42.22
N ILE A 436 28.70 -41.38 -42.09
CA ILE A 436 29.75 -40.42 -41.72
C ILE A 436 29.88 -39.31 -42.75
N LEU A 437 29.87 -39.65 -44.03
CA LEU A 437 29.92 -38.66 -45.11
C LEU A 437 28.65 -37.80 -45.17
N GLN A 438 27.51 -38.40 -44.92
CA GLN A 438 26.25 -37.66 -44.79
C GLN A 438 26.27 -36.71 -43.57
N GLU A 439 26.73 -37.18 -42.39
CA GLU A 439 26.92 -36.33 -41.22
C GLU A 439 27.84 -35.14 -41.54
N GLN A 440 28.97 -35.40 -42.25
CA GLN A 440 29.90 -34.33 -42.64
C GLN A 440 29.19 -33.25 -43.48
N LYS A 441 28.42 -33.68 -44.48
CA LYS A 441 27.68 -32.79 -45.38
C LYS A 441 26.65 -31.93 -44.62
N GLU A 442 25.90 -32.54 -43.71
CA GLU A 442 24.91 -31.86 -42.91
C GLU A 442 25.54 -30.84 -41.95
N ARG A 443 26.61 -31.25 -41.27
CA ARG A 443 27.34 -30.36 -40.36
C ARG A 443 28.03 -29.21 -41.09
N LEU A 444 28.51 -29.43 -42.31
CA LEU A 444 29.08 -28.37 -43.14
C LEU A 444 28.02 -27.34 -43.55
N LYS A 445 26.80 -27.79 -43.85
CA LYS A 445 25.66 -26.92 -44.14
C LYS A 445 25.31 -26.08 -42.92
N GLU A 446 25.26 -26.71 -41.74
CA GLU A 446 24.96 -26.01 -40.48
C GLU A 446 26.06 -25.01 -40.11
N LYS A 447 27.35 -25.37 -40.27
CA LYS A 447 28.48 -24.44 -40.12
C LYS A 447 28.30 -23.17 -40.97
N LYS A 448 28.01 -23.33 -42.25
CA LYS A 448 27.77 -22.19 -43.17
C LYS A 448 26.60 -21.36 -42.76
N ARG A 449 25.52 -21.98 -42.24
CA ARG A 449 24.35 -21.30 -41.73
C ARG A 449 24.72 -20.44 -40.51
N ILE A 450 25.39 -20.99 -39.50
CA ILE A 450 25.81 -20.27 -38.30
C ILE A 450 26.76 -19.13 -38.65
N GLN A 451 27.78 -19.39 -39.50
CA GLN A 451 28.71 -18.34 -39.96
C GLN A 451 27.97 -17.19 -40.66
N SER A 452 26.98 -17.52 -41.51
CA SER A 452 26.13 -16.48 -42.15
C SER A 452 25.32 -15.64 -41.16
N ILE A 453 24.88 -16.24 -40.05
CA ILE A 453 24.15 -15.51 -38.99
C ILE A 453 25.13 -14.60 -38.25
N LEU A 454 26.28 -15.12 -37.83
CA LEU A 454 27.28 -14.36 -37.08
C LEU A 454 27.90 -13.21 -37.89
N ALA A 455 28.01 -13.34 -39.19
CA ALA A 455 28.54 -12.31 -40.08
C ALA A 455 27.60 -11.06 -40.22
N SER A 456 26.34 -11.13 -39.76
CA SER A 456 25.39 -10.05 -39.96
C SER A 456 24.63 -9.73 -38.68
N PRO A 457 24.82 -8.54 -38.08
CA PRO A 457 24.03 -8.09 -36.91
C PRO A 457 22.52 -8.20 -37.16
N LYS A 458 22.05 -7.93 -38.37
CA LYS A 458 20.63 -8.05 -38.74
C LYS A 458 20.12 -9.47 -38.60
N LYS A 459 20.93 -10.48 -38.99
CA LYS A 459 20.55 -11.89 -38.87
C LYS A 459 20.56 -12.36 -37.40
N ILE A 460 21.46 -11.83 -36.56
CA ILE A 460 21.47 -12.08 -35.11
C ILE A 460 20.17 -11.58 -34.52
N TRP A 461 19.76 -10.35 -34.82
CA TRP A 461 18.49 -9.78 -34.37
C TRP A 461 17.27 -10.57 -34.87
N SER A 462 17.31 -11.04 -36.11
CA SER A 462 16.26 -11.94 -36.64
C SER A 462 16.17 -13.24 -35.83
N LYS A 463 17.32 -13.79 -35.39
CA LYS A 463 17.32 -15.00 -34.55
C LYS A 463 16.77 -14.74 -33.15
N VAL A 464 17.13 -13.61 -32.54
CA VAL A 464 16.54 -13.19 -31.26
C VAL A 464 15.02 -13.00 -31.39
N ARG A 465 14.56 -12.33 -32.44
CA ARG A 465 13.15 -12.14 -32.77
C ARG A 465 12.38 -13.46 -32.88
N GLU A 466 12.94 -14.41 -33.64
CA GLU A 466 12.36 -15.76 -33.83
C GLU A 466 12.16 -16.48 -32.48
N GLU A 467 13.12 -16.42 -31.58
CA GLU A 467 13.05 -17.04 -30.27
C GLU A 467 11.99 -16.39 -29.38
N LEU A 468 11.86 -15.06 -29.42
CA LEU A 468 10.81 -14.34 -28.69
C LEU A 468 9.41 -14.67 -29.23
N GLU A 469 9.25 -14.81 -30.54
CA GLU A 469 7.99 -15.21 -31.17
C GLU A 469 7.59 -16.65 -30.81
N GLU A 470 8.55 -17.58 -30.78
CA GLU A 470 8.31 -18.97 -30.35
C GLU A 470 7.76 -18.98 -28.89
N ILE A 471 8.44 -18.30 -27.97
CA ILE A 471 8.02 -18.23 -26.57
C ILE A 471 6.65 -17.57 -26.45
N LYS A 472 6.43 -16.44 -27.13
CA LYS A 472 5.15 -15.74 -27.17
C LYS A 472 4.01 -16.67 -27.61
N LYS A 473 4.22 -17.47 -28.66
CA LYS A 473 3.21 -18.40 -29.18
C LYS A 473 2.93 -19.56 -28.22
N LYS A 474 3.98 -20.09 -27.58
CA LYS A 474 3.88 -21.27 -26.72
C LYS A 474 3.28 -21.01 -25.36
N HIS A 475 3.50 -19.79 -24.81
CA HIS A 475 3.05 -19.37 -23.48
C HIS A 475 2.07 -18.19 -23.53
N SER A 476 1.27 -18.13 -24.60
CA SER A 476 0.23 -17.10 -24.71
C SER A 476 -0.87 -17.35 -23.69
N ASP A 477 -1.11 -16.38 -22.83
CA ASP A 477 -2.17 -16.40 -21.84
C ASP A 477 -2.93 -15.06 -21.81
N LYS A 478 -4.14 -15.09 -21.24
CA LYS A 478 -4.95 -13.89 -21.08
C LYS A 478 -4.44 -13.07 -19.90
N ARG A 479 -4.58 -11.77 -20.03
CA ARG A 479 -4.39 -10.82 -18.94
C ARG A 479 -5.37 -11.10 -17.80
N LEU A 480 -4.86 -11.12 -16.57
CA LEU A 480 -5.66 -11.29 -15.35
C LEU A 480 -6.18 -9.94 -14.84
N THR A 481 -5.29 -8.96 -14.73
CA THR A 481 -5.63 -7.63 -14.19
C THR A 481 -6.32 -6.77 -15.25
N GLN A 482 -7.47 -6.21 -14.93
CA GLN A 482 -8.19 -5.28 -15.80
C GLN A 482 -7.63 -3.86 -15.64
N ILE A 483 -7.72 -3.05 -16.70
CA ILE A 483 -7.40 -1.63 -16.65
C ILE A 483 -8.66 -0.88 -17.06
N LYS A 484 -9.28 -0.19 -16.12
CA LYS A 484 -10.52 0.55 -16.34
C LYS A 484 -10.46 1.90 -15.64
N ILE A 485 -10.83 2.94 -16.35
CA ILE A 485 -11.15 4.22 -15.72
C ILE A 485 -12.58 4.02 -15.20
N ILE A 486 -12.70 3.75 -13.91
CA ILE A 486 -14.00 3.69 -13.23
C ILE A 486 -14.18 5.05 -12.58
N GLU A 487 -15.32 5.68 -12.79
CA GLU A 487 -15.71 6.85 -12.02
C GLU A 487 -15.57 6.51 -10.53
N SER A 488 -14.91 7.38 -9.79
CA SER A 488 -14.74 7.18 -8.35
C SER A 488 -16.15 7.08 -7.75
N ILE A 489 -16.45 5.95 -7.12
CA ILE A 489 -17.64 5.88 -6.27
C ILE A 489 -17.38 6.91 -5.17
N GLU A 490 -18.11 8.03 -5.19
CA GLU A 490 -17.92 9.10 -4.22
C GLU A 490 -18.23 8.57 -2.82
N TYR A 491 -17.22 8.64 -1.97
CA TYR A 491 -17.38 8.34 -0.56
C TYR A 491 -17.80 9.62 0.16
N ASN A 492 -19.05 9.70 0.56
CA ASN A 492 -19.52 10.74 1.45
C ASN A 492 -19.70 10.13 2.86
N ALA A 493 -18.88 10.57 3.82
CA ALA A 493 -18.94 10.06 5.20
C ALA A 493 -20.31 10.29 5.84
N GLU A 494 -21.07 11.26 5.39
CA GLU A 494 -22.39 11.60 5.93
C GLU A 494 -23.46 10.58 5.56
N ASP A 495 -23.31 9.89 4.42
CA ASP A 495 -24.26 8.86 3.97
C ASP A 495 -24.32 7.63 4.89
N PHE A 496 -23.31 7.44 5.74
CA PHE A 496 -23.18 6.29 6.63
C PHE A 496 -23.55 6.56 8.08
N ILE A 497 -23.86 7.82 8.41
CA ILE A 497 -24.34 8.20 9.74
C ILE A 497 -25.84 7.92 9.79
N GLU A 498 -26.28 6.98 10.64
CA GLU A 498 -27.71 6.73 10.89
C GLU A 498 -28.35 7.99 11.42
N HIS A 499 -29.49 8.36 10.85
CA HIS A 499 -30.29 9.50 11.29
C HIS A 499 -31.09 9.08 12.53
N GLU A 500 -30.54 9.31 13.73
CA GLU A 500 -31.18 9.03 15.01
C GLU A 500 -31.28 10.28 15.86
N GLU A 501 -32.44 10.48 16.50
CA GLU A 501 -32.56 11.45 17.55
C GLU A 501 -31.90 10.95 18.83
N VAL A 502 -31.13 11.80 19.47
CA VAL A 502 -30.37 11.47 20.66
C VAL A 502 -30.39 12.63 21.65
N HIS A 503 -30.27 12.28 22.93
CA HIS A 503 -30.08 13.26 24.02
C HIS A 503 -28.60 13.27 24.40
N ILE A 504 -28.00 14.46 24.40
CA ILE A 504 -26.63 14.68 24.85
C ILE A 504 -26.70 15.25 26.26
N ILE A 505 -25.99 14.62 27.17
CA ILE A 505 -25.93 14.98 28.58
C ILE A 505 -24.50 15.41 28.89
N LEU A 506 -24.35 16.59 29.47
CA LEU A 506 -23.07 17.15 29.89
C LEU A 506 -23.12 17.47 31.38
N SER A 507 -22.12 17.03 32.12
CA SER A 507 -21.96 17.35 33.53
C SER A 507 -21.07 18.59 33.78
N GLN A 508 -21.08 19.15 34.98
CA GLN A 508 -20.27 20.31 35.39
C GLN A 508 -18.76 20.01 35.35
N ASN A 509 -18.37 18.76 35.59
CA ASN A 509 -16.99 18.30 35.50
C ASN A 509 -16.58 17.89 34.08
N GLY A 510 -17.43 18.17 33.08
CA GLY A 510 -17.12 17.93 31.66
C GLY A 510 -17.26 16.49 31.21
N TRP A 511 -18.11 15.66 31.85
CA TRP A 511 -18.46 14.34 31.38
C TRP A 511 -19.61 14.42 30.38
N VAL A 512 -19.40 13.82 29.17
CA VAL A 512 -20.40 13.83 28.11
C VAL A 512 -20.79 12.39 27.71
N ARG A 513 -22.09 12.22 27.44
CA ARG A 513 -22.67 10.98 26.88
C ARG A 513 -23.87 11.27 26.02
N LYS A 514 -24.19 10.34 25.11
CA LYS A 514 -25.43 10.37 24.34
C LYS A 514 -26.33 9.18 24.70
N LEU A 515 -27.64 9.42 24.73
CA LEU A 515 -28.68 8.43 24.97
C LEU A 515 -29.71 8.48 23.83
N LYS A 516 -30.28 7.33 23.41
CA LYS A 516 -31.38 7.30 22.44
C LYS A 516 -32.68 7.84 23.01
N ASN A 517 -33.02 7.44 24.23
CA ASN A 517 -34.25 7.84 24.89
C ASN A 517 -33.92 8.36 26.30
N LEU A 518 -34.52 9.47 26.66
CA LEU A 518 -34.47 10.03 27.98
C LEU A 518 -35.89 10.35 28.46
N SER A 519 -36.48 9.46 29.28
CA SER A 519 -37.83 9.61 29.78
C SER A 519 -37.90 10.54 31.01
N ASP A 520 -36.87 10.54 31.86
CA ASP A 520 -36.82 11.37 33.05
C ASP A 520 -35.39 11.86 33.35
N PRO A 521 -35.12 13.16 33.32
CA PRO A 521 -33.81 13.73 33.67
C PRO A 521 -33.41 13.52 35.13
N SER A 522 -34.35 13.35 36.05
CA SER A 522 -34.07 13.18 37.49
C SER A 522 -33.38 11.83 37.80
N GLY A 523 -33.53 10.85 36.93
CA GLY A 523 -32.90 9.52 37.04
C GLY A 523 -31.44 9.46 36.58
N LEU A 524 -30.86 10.56 36.11
CA LEU A 524 -29.49 10.58 35.58
C LEU A 524 -28.46 10.45 36.71
N LYS A 525 -27.56 9.48 36.57
CA LYS A 525 -26.45 9.27 37.51
C LYS A 525 -25.23 10.10 37.09
N PHE A 526 -24.61 10.76 38.07
CA PHE A 526 -23.35 11.51 37.91
C PHE A 526 -22.32 10.95 38.88
N LYS A 527 -21.05 11.30 38.67
CA LYS A 527 -19.97 10.99 39.60
C LYS A 527 -20.15 11.75 40.92
N GLU A 528 -19.48 11.28 41.95
CA GLU A 528 -19.47 11.96 43.26
C GLU A 528 -19.02 13.42 43.10
N ASN A 529 -19.77 14.35 43.70
CA ASN A 529 -19.57 15.81 43.57
C ASN A 529 -19.69 16.38 42.15
N ASP A 530 -20.43 15.71 41.23
CA ASP A 530 -20.73 16.23 39.92
C ASP A 530 -22.24 16.38 39.70
N GLN A 531 -22.62 17.36 38.89
CA GLN A 531 -24.03 17.70 38.64
C GLN A 531 -24.26 17.93 37.14
N LEU A 532 -25.52 17.95 36.77
CA LEU A 532 -25.93 18.26 35.40
C LEU A 532 -25.52 19.70 35.03
N LEU A 533 -24.80 19.87 33.91
CA LEU A 533 -24.56 21.19 33.31
C LEU A 533 -25.62 21.51 32.25
N GLY A 534 -25.96 20.54 31.40
CA GLY A 534 -26.96 20.70 30.34
C GLY A 534 -27.38 19.41 29.65
N ILE A 535 -28.58 19.44 29.06
CA ILE A 535 -29.12 18.39 28.21
C ILE A 535 -29.52 19.03 26.87
N LEU A 536 -29.18 18.40 25.76
CA LEU A 536 -29.62 18.82 24.42
C LEU A 536 -30.19 17.63 23.68
N GLN A 537 -31.36 17.80 23.06
CA GLN A 537 -31.94 16.87 22.10
C GLN A 537 -31.48 17.30 20.71
N THR A 538 -30.95 16.37 19.95
CA THR A 538 -30.40 16.64 18.61
C THR A 538 -30.32 15.38 17.79
N ASN A 539 -29.92 15.52 16.51
CA ASN A 539 -29.70 14.42 15.58
C ASN A 539 -28.23 14.02 15.53
N THR A 540 -27.96 12.74 15.28
CA THR A 540 -26.60 12.19 15.15
C THR A 540 -25.74 12.86 14.06
N ARG A 541 -26.35 13.42 13.01
CA ARG A 541 -25.66 14.12 11.92
C ARG A 541 -25.26 15.55 12.27
N ASN A 542 -25.93 16.15 13.25
CA ASN A 542 -25.66 17.52 13.67
C ASN A 542 -24.27 17.69 14.27
N LEU A 543 -23.82 18.95 14.33
CA LEU A 543 -22.59 19.32 15.03
C LEU A 543 -22.90 19.62 16.48
N ILE A 544 -22.00 19.22 17.37
CA ILE A 544 -21.97 19.63 18.77
C ILE A 544 -20.79 20.56 19.04
N THR A 545 -21.03 21.63 19.74
CA THR A 545 -20.04 22.64 20.08
C THR A 545 -19.88 22.70 21.58
N PHE A 546 -18.66 22.60 22.10
CA PHE A 546 -18.32 22.81 23.51
C PHE A 546 -17.54 24.10 23.65
N PHE A 547 -18.03 24.98 24.53
CA PHE A 547 -17.39 26.23 24.89
C PHE A 547 -16.62 26.06 26.19
N THR A 548 -15.41 26.61 26.30
CA THR A 548 -14.55 26.42 27.45
C THR A 548 -14.18 27.73 28.15
N SER A 549 -13.78 27.62 29.42
CA SER A 549 -13.34 28.73 30.23
C SER A 549 -12.17 29.52 29.62
N PHE A 550 -11.36 28.91 28.77
CA PHE A 550 -10.23 29.56 28.09
C PHE A 550 -10.62 30.30 26.79
N GLY A 551 -11.96 30.39 26.53
CA GLY A 551 -12.45 31.00 25.30
C GLY A 551 -12.13 30.22 24.03
N ILE A 552 -11.96 28.91 24.16
CA ILE A 552 -11.78 27.97 23.08
C ILE A 552 -13.08 27.25 22.83
N VAL A 553 -13.34 26.95 21.56
CA VAL A 553 -14.49 26.18 21.09
C VAL A 553 -14.02 24.93 20.43
N TYR A 554 -14.65 23.82 20.80
CA TYR A 554 -14.42 22.50 20.18
C TYR A 554 -15.70 22.05 19.48
N VAL A 555 -15.63 21.79 18.20
CA VAL A 555 -16.79 21.40 17.38
C VAL A 555 -16.54 20.02 16.79
N SER A 556 -17.48 19.11 16.96
CA SER A 556 -17.44 17.76 16.41
C SER A 556 -18.84 17.32 15.98
N LYS A 557 -18.93 16.22 15.21
CA LYS A 557 -20.23 15.60 14.92
C LYS A 557 -20.77 14.90 16.16
N VAL A 558 -22.08 15.00 16.39
CA VAL A 558 -22.78 14.29 17.48
C VAL A 558 -22.55 12.78 17.39
N TYR A 559 -22.42 12.25 16.19
CA TYR A 559 -22.10 10.84 15.95
C TYR A 559 -20.85 10.38 16.69
N ASN A 560 -19.82 11.23 16.80
CA ASN A 560 -18.53 10.92 17.44
C ASN A 560 -18.59 10.85 18.98
N LEU A 561 -19.70 11.31 19.60
CA LEU A 561 -19.83 11.26 21.05
C LEU A 561 -20.07 9.82 21.54
N PRO A 562 -19.55 9.46 22.75
CA PRO A 562 -19.73 8.14 23.33
C PRO A 562 -21.21 7.84 23.60
N TYR A 563 -21.63 6.65 23.20
CA TYR A 563 -22.94 6.11 23.52
C TYR A 563 -22.84 5.29 24.82
N THR A 564 -23.58 5.65 25.86
CA THR A 564 -23.53 4.95 27.16
C THR A 564 -24.93 4.81 27.75
N GLY A 565 -25.47 3.59 27.70
CA GLY A 565 -26.82 3.33 28.27
C GLY A 565 -26.89 3.45 29.81
N SER A 566 -25.84 3.11 30.55
CA SER A 566 -25.84 3.01 32.01
C SER A 566 -24.59 3.54 32.73
N GLY A 567 -23.73 4.28 32.06
CA GLY A 567 -22.47 4.82 32.65
C GLY A 567 -22.49 6.32 32.85
N PHE A 568 -21.40 6.88 33.34
CA PHE A 568 -21.22 8.33 33.53
C PHE A 568 -20.83 9.06 32.23
N GLY A 569 -20.51 8.31 31.12
CA GLY A 569 -19.98 8.86 29.90
C GLY A 569 -18.45 8.95 29.90
N GLU A 570 -17.91 9.79 29.04
CA GLU A 570 -16.48 10.06 28.92
C GLU A 570 -16.18 11.54 29.15
N PRO A 571 -15.01 11.88 29.68
CA PRO A 571 -14.63 13.29 29.80
C PRO A 571 -14.41 13.90 28.41
N VAL A 572 -14.88 15.13 28.17
CA VAL A 572 -14.69 15.85 26.90
C VAL A 572 -13.20 15.96 26.54
N GLN A 573 -12.31 15.98 27.53
CA GLN A 573 -10.86 15.97 27.35
C GLN A 573 -10.32 14.72 26.65
N SER A 574 -11.04 13.59 26.67
CA SER A 574 -10.64 12.39 25.88
C SER A 574 -10.84 12.60 24.39
N LEU A 575 -11.79 13.43 24.01
CA LEU A 575 -12.13 13.73 22.61
C LEU A 575 -11.25 14.85 22.04
N PHE A 576 -10.86 15.83 22.89
CA PHE A 576 -10.16 17.05 22.49
C PHE A 576 -8.93 17.32 23.36
N LYS A 577 -8.02 18.16 22.85
CA LYS A 577 -6.80 18.52 23.57
C LYS A 577 -7.04 19.80 24.42
N PHE A 578 -7.42 19.62 25.66
CA PHE A 578 -7.61 20.73 26.63
C PHE A 578 -6.28 21.20 27.21
N GLY A 579 -6.24 22.48 27.59
CA GLY A 579 -5.19 23.04 28.42
C GLY A 579 -5.37 22.70 29.91
N ASP A 580 -4.31 22.84 30.72
CA ASP A 580 -4.38 22.61 32.15
C ASP A 580 -5.36 23.62 32.84
N GLY A 581 -6.33 23.07 33.56
CA GLY A 581 -7.36 23.89 34.22
C GLY A 581 -8.51 24.36 33.34
N GLU A 582 -8.51 24.01 32.03
CA GLU A 582 -9.60 24.34 31.10
C GLU A 582 -10.87 23.55 31.44
N LYS A 583 -12.01 24.24 31.55
CA LYS A 583 -13.31 23.64 31.90
C LYS A 583 -14.34 23.95 30.83
N VAL A 584 -15.26 23.01 30.58
CA VAL A 584 -16.41 23.25 29.70
C VAL A 584 -17.41 24.15 30.43
N VAL A 585 -17.83 25.25 29.81
CA VAL A 585 -18.81 26.20 30.36
C VAL A 585 -20.19 26.03 29.73
N GLY A 586 -20.31 25.27 28.66
CA GLY A 586 -21.57 24.94 28.02
C GLY A 586 -21.42 24.25 26.68
N MET A 587 -22.53 23.82 26.11
CA MET A 587 -22.63 23.17 24.82
C MET A 587 -23.78 23.69 23.99
N LEU A 588 -23.66 23.56 22.66
CA LEU A 588 -24.65 23.95 21.66
C LEU A 588 -24.64 22.96 20.51
N THR A 589 -25.80 22.68 19.91
CA THR A 589 -25.91 21.92 18.68
C THR A 589 -26.20 22.82 17.49
N LEU A 590 -25.62 22.49 16.35
CA LEU A 590 -25.79 23.17 15.08
C LEU A 590 -26.29 22.15 14.04
N SER A 591 -27.26 22.55 13.23
CA SER A 591 -27.71 21.72 12.12
C SER A 591 -26.57 21.48 11.11
N ALA A 592 -26.52 20.27 10.53
CA ALA A 592 -25.57 19.97 9.48
C ALA A 592 -25.80 20.90 8.26
N PRO A 593 -24.74 21.28 7.52
CA PRO A 593 -24.90 22.08 6.31
C PRO A 593 -25.78 21.33 5.28
N GLY A 594 -26.93 21.90 4.91
CA GLY A 594 -27.82 21.36 3.88
C GLY A 594 -29.13 20.74 4.36
N GLU A 595 -29.35 20.54 5.64
CA GLU A 595 -30.64 20.10 6.19
C GLU A 595 -31.44 21.32 6.69
N GLY A 596 -32.68 21.48 6.21
CA GLY A 596 -33.61 22.49 6.71
C GLY A 596 -33.97 22.20 8.19
N LEU A 597 -34.18 23.24 8.96
CA LEU A 597 -34.56 23.20 10.40
C LEU A 597 -35.89 22.45 10.55
N ASP A 598 -35.85 21.18 10.89
CA ASP A 598 -36.99 20.46 11.48
C ASP A 598 -36.99 20.72 13.00
N THR A 599 -37.96 21.44 13.47
CA THR A 599 -38.18 21.72 14.90
C THR A 599 -38.96 20.58 15.54
N PRO A 600 -38.46 19.90 16.58
CA PRO A 600 -39.28 18.96 17.35
C PRO A 600 -40.26 19.68 18.29
N GLU A 601 -41.45 19.12 18.44
CA GLU A 601 -42.48 19.57 19.40
C GLU A 601 -42.04 19.34 20.84
N GLN A 602 -42.42 20.28 21.75
CA GLN A 602 -42.03 20.28 23.15
C GLN A 602 -42.85 19.35 24.03
N SER A 603 -42.17 18.79 25.05
CA SER A 603 -42.80 18.34 26.30
C SER A 603 -42.46 19.31 27.47
N GLU A 604 -43.47 19.77 28.20
CA GLU A 604 -43.33 20.69 29.34
C GLU A 604 -42.58 20.00 30.51
N GLY A 605 -41.58 20.69 31.07
CA GLY A 605 -40.98 20.33 32.36
C GLY A 605 -39.46 20.17 32.44
N GLN A 606 -38.69 20.55 31.42
CA GLN A 606 -37.23 20.42 31.45
C GLN A 606 -36.51 21.79 31.51
N THR A 607 -35.54 21.92 32.45
CA THR A 607 -34.58 23.02 32.45
C THR A 607 -33.60 22.84 31.29
N THR A 608 -34.11 22.89 30.11
CA THR A 608 -33.35 22.97 28.88
C THR A 608 -32.93 24.41 28.69
N MET A 609 -31.70 24.65 28.28
CA MET A 609 -31.37 25.90 27.59
C MET A 609 -32.20 25.93 26.30
N ASP A 610 -33.50 26.30 26.41
CA ASP A 610 -34.44 26.47 25.31
C ASP A 610 -34.05 27.71 24.49
N PHE A 611 -33.10 27.60 23.59
CA PHE A 611 -32.59 28.76 22.85
C PHE A 611 -32.89 28.72 21.35
N LEU A 612 -33.59 27.71 20.84
CA LEU A 612 -33.88 27.63 19.41
C LEU A 612 -35.37 27.52 19.08
N LYS A 613 -36.21 28.31 19.73
CA LYS A 613 -37.49 28.71 19.15
C LYS A 613 -37.38 30.13 18.64
N SER A 614 -36.91 30.30 17.45
CA SER A 614 -37.07 31.53 16.72
C SER A 614 -37.66 31.27 15.33
N ASP A 615 -38.77 31.93 15.16
CA ASP A 615 -39.44 32.34 13.92
C ASP A 615 -39.02 31.73 12.60
N LYS A 616 -40.03 31.24 11.86
CA LYS A 616 -40.03 30.72 10.51
C LYS A 616 -39.53 31.71 9.41
N SER A 617 -38.71 32.68 9.75
CA SER A 617 -38.18 33.63 8.77
C SER A 617 -36.73 33.96 9.06
N GLY A 618 -35.83 33.35 8.30
CA GLY A 618 -34.50 33.92 8.14
C GLY A 618 -33.36 32.99 8.49
N GLY A 619 -32.58 32.77 7.52
CA GLY A 619 -31.34 32.00 7.45
C GLY A 619 -30.32 32.31 8.54
N ASN A 620 -29.29 31.58 8.51
CA ASN A 620 -27.97 31.49 9.16
C ASN A 620 -27.36 32.74 9.90
N ASN A 621 -28.18 33.65 10.44
CA ASN A 621 -27.71 34.91 11.01
C ASN A 621 -27.95 35.03 12.54
N THR A 622 -28.07 33.92 13.26
CA THR A 622 -28.18 33.93 14.71
C THR A 622 -26.85 34.36 15.33
N GLU A 623 -26.87 35.47 16.05
CA GLU A 623 -25.71 36.00 16.76
C GLU A 623 -25.68 35.46 18.20
N PHE A 624 -24.49 35.24 18.69
CA PHE A 624 -24.21 34.86 20.09
C PHE A 624 -23.39 35.94 20.79
N ILE A 625 -23.63 36.09 22.06
CA ILE A 625 -22.79 36.88 22.95
C ILE A 625 -21.93 35.96 23.81
N VAL A 626 -20.66 36.30 23.96
CA VAL A 626 -19.73 35.70 24.92
C VAL A 626 -19.31 36.73 25.94
N VAL A 627 -19.17 36.29 27.21
CA VAL A 627 -18.84 37.15 28.32
C VAL A 627 -17.73 36.55 29.18
N SER A 628 -16.78 37.39 29.61
CA SER A 628 -15.71 37.00 30.53
C SER A 628 -15.93 37.47 31.97
N ALA A 629 -15.23 36.84 32.91
CA ALA A 629 -15.28 37.16 34.33
C ALA A 629 -14.81 38.61 34.62
N ASN A 630 -13.89 39.13 33.80
CA ASN A 630 -13.45 40.53 33.92
C ASN A 630 -14.36 41.53 33.20
N GLY A 631 -15.55 41.08 32.76
CA GLY A 631 -16.59 41.90 32.19
C GLY A 631 -16.36 42.34 30.75
N PHE A 632 -15.55 41.63 29.96
CA PHE A 632 -15.44 41.80 28.55
C PHE A 632 -16.44 40.91 27.79
N GLY A 633 -16.84 41.32 26.61
CA GLY A 633 -17.71 40.53 25.74
C GLY A 633 -17.89 41.11 24.36
N PHE A 634 -18.44 40.30 23.47
CA PHE A 634 -18.76 40.69 22.10
C PHE A 634 -19.81 39.74 21.52
N ARG A 635 -20.41 40.15 20.39
CA ARG A 635 -21.32 39.33 19.60
C ARG A 635 -20.57 38.70 18.45
N PHE A 636 -20.90 37.46 18.09
CA PHE A 636 -20.34 36.78 16.91
C PHE A 636 -21.42 35.95 16.20
N PRO A 637 -21.34 35.78 14.87
CA PRO A 637 -22.30 34.99 14.11
C PRO A 637 -22.03 33.50 14.25
N LEU A 638 -23.08 32.70 14.31
CA LEU A 638 -23.03 31.25 14.43
C LEU A 638 -22.35 30.59 13.23
N SER A 639 -22.47 31.19 12.03
CA SER A 639 -21.84 30.72 10.80
C SER A 639 -20.32 30.57 10.89
N ASN A 640 -19.68 31.15 11.90
CA ASN A 640 -18.25 31.04 12.14
C ASN A 640 -17.82 29.74 12.88
N LEU A 641 -18.78 28.93 13.34
CA LEU A 641 -18.51 27.67 14.03
C LEU A 641 -18.55 26.50 13.05
N ALA A 642 -17.41 26.16 12.51
CA ALA A 642 -17.22 24.96 11.69
C ALA A 642 -16.52 23.85 12.51
N GLU A 643 -16.54 22.61 12.03
CA GLU A 643 -15.83 21.49 12.65
C GLU A 643 -14.36 21.85 12.91
N THR A 644 -13.87 21.55 14.12
CA THR A 644 -12.52 21.91 14.55
C THR A 644 -11.61 20.68 14.63
N THR A 645 -10.30 20.93 14.59
CA THR A 645 -9.31 19.91 14.96
C THR A 645 -9.39 19.61 16.46
N ARG A 646 -8.68 18.58 16.93
CA ARG A 646 -8.60 18.24 18.36
C ARG A 646 -8.08 19.38 19.24
N SER A 647 -7.38 20.36 18.70
CA SER A 647 -6.87 21.54 19.42
C SER A 647 -7.89 22.66 19.58
N GLY A 648 -9.10 22.51 19.01
CA GLY A 648 -10.14 23.53 19.06
C GLY A 648 -9.81 24.80 18.28
N ARG A 649 -10.68 25.81 18.45
CA ARG A 649 -10.54 27.14 17.85
C ARG A 649 -10.72 28.20 18.90
N LYS A 650 -9.76 29.08 19.07
CA LYS A 650 -9.89 30.22 20.03
C LYS A 650 -10.85 31.25 19.46
N ILE A 651 -11.91 31.55 20.21
CA ILE A 651 -12.91 32.58 19.87
C ILE A 651 -12.73 33.85 20.74
N MET A 652 -12.33 33.71 22.02
CA MET A 652 -12.14 34.83 22.90
C MET A 652 -10.68 34.95 23.37
N ASN A 653 -10.08 36.14 23.21
CA ASN A 653 -8.69 36.42 23.62
C ASN A 653 -8.72 36.92 25.06
N LEU A 654 -8.58 36.01 26.03
CA LEU A 654 -8.54 36.28 27.43
C LEU A 654 -7.13 36.64 27.92
N LYS A 655 -7.02 37.48 28.94
CA LYS A 655 -5.77 37.68 29.69
C LYS A 655 -5.56 36.53 30.68
N ASN A 656 -4.34 36.36 31.21
CA ASN A 656 -3.94 35.23 32.04
C ASN A 656 -4.82 34.96 33.27
N ASP A 657 -5.50 35.98 33.78
CA ASP A 657 -6.36 35.89 34.97
C ASP A 657 -7.85 36.02 34.64
N ASP A 658 -8.25 35.87 33.38
CA ASP A 658 -9.63 36.01 32.95
C ASP A 658 -10.15 34.68 32.39
N ASN A 659 -11.42 34.40 32.65
CA ASN A 659 -12.10 33.21 32.17
C ASN A 659 -13.40 33.59 31.47
N MET A 660 -13.73 32.84 30.40
CA MET A 660 -15.07 32.94 29.82
C MET A 660 -16.08 32.28 30.76
N ILE A 661 -17.12 33.05 31.15
CA ILE A 661 -18.15 32.58 32.09
C ILE A 661 -19.37 31.99 31.40
N GLY A 662 -19.55 32.26 30.09
CA GLY A 662 -20.67 31.71 29.35
C GLY A 662 -20.89 32.38 28.01
N PHE A 663 -21.89 31.85 27.32
CA PHE A 663 -22.38 32.35 26.03
C PHE A 663 -23.90 32.26 25.99
N ALA A 664 -24.56 33.09 25.19
CA ALA A 664 -26.00 33.02 24.97
C ALA A 664 -26.39 33.58 23.59
N PRO A 665 -27.47 33.08 22.95
CA PRO A 665 -27.99 33.67 21.71
C PRO A 665 -28.58 35.05 22.00
N VAL A 666 -28.42 35.99 21.10
CA VAL A 666 -28.95 37.35 21.22
C VAL A 666 -30.44 37.33 20.88
N THR A 667 -31.25 37.03 21.89
CA THR A 667 -32.72 36.91 21.78
C THR A 667 -33.48 38.11 22.30
N HIS A 668 -32.83 38.98 23.08
CA HIS A 668 -33.45 40.10 23.75
C HIS A 668 -32.65 41.39 23.55
N SER A 669 -33.29 42.52 23.76
CA SER A 669 -32.71 43.84 23.51
C SER A 669 -31.69 44.31 24.55
N HIS A 670 -31.58 43.65 25.70
CA HIS A 670 -30.69 44.05 26.78
C HIS A 670 -29.96 42.83 27.39
N VAL A 671 -28.82 43.10 28.00
CA VAL A 671 -28.02 42.14 28.76
C VAL A 671 -27.94 42.62 30.19
N PHE A 672 -28.33 41.77 31.13
CA PHE A 672 -28.12 41.95 32.56
C PHE A 672 -26.83 41.21 32.96
N LEU A 673 -25.92 41.89 33.67
CA LEU A 673 -24.72 41.31 34.25
C LEU A 673 -24.67 41.61 35.73
N ALA A 674 -24.18 40.66 36.54
CA ALA A 674 -23.95 40.87 37.97
C ALA A 674 -22.57 40.36 38.39
N THR A 675 -22.00 41.05 39.36
CA THR A 675 -20.73 40.68 40.00
C THR A 675 -20.95 39.94 41.31
N GLU A 676 -19.98 39.16 41.70
CA GLU A 676 -19.94 38.43 42.97
C GLU A 676 -20.24 39.34 44.17
N LYS A 677 -19.64 40.54 44.22
CA LYS A 677 -19.82 41.55 45.29
C LYS A 677 -21.12 42.36 45.17
N GLY A 678 -22.10 41.89 44.41
CA GLY A 678 -23.45 42.44 44.42
C GLY A 678 -23.68 43.71 43.59
N LYS A 679 -22.83 44.03 42.62
CA LYS A 679 -23.12 45.09 41.65
C LYS A 679 -23.78 44.47 40.42
N ALA A 680 -24.69 45.16 39.76
CA ALA A 680 -25.33 44.76 38.53
C ALA A 680 -25.46 45.92 37.54
N VAL A 681 -25.50 45.56 36.26
CA VAL A 681 -25.68 46.49 35.15
C VAL A 681 -26.66 45.91 34.13
N VAL A 682 -27.45 46.75 33.52
CA VAL A 682 -28.26 46.44 32.34
C VAL A 682 -27.77 47.31 31.20
N ILE A 683 -27.38 46.69 30.10
CA ILE A 683 -26.88 47.40 28.91
C ILE A 683 -27.66 46.94 27.67
N ALA A 684 -27.85 47.82 26.70
CA ALA A 684 -28.49 47.46 25.45
C ALA A 684 -27.56 46.59 24.58
N THR A 685 -28.09 45.55 23.90
CA THR A 685 -27.33 44.59 23.09
C THR A 685 -26.68 45.22 21.86
N ASP A 686 -27.26 46.34 21.36
CA ASP A 686 -26.71 47.10 20.23
C ASP A 686 -25.38 47.79 20.55
N GLN A 687 -25.13 48.11 21.85
CA GLN A 687 -23.85 48.67 22.31
C GLN A 687 -22.70 47.65 22.29
N ILE A 688 -22.99 46.36 22.10
CA ILE A 688 -22.00 45.28 22.12
C ILE A 688 -21.50 45.04 20.71
N THR A 689 -20.22 45.24 20.48
CA THR A 689 -19.59 45.11 19.15
C THR A 689 -19.69 43.68 18.63
N GLN A 690 -20.01 43.53 17.35
CA GLN A 690 -19.96 42.29 16.64
C GLN A 690 -18.54 42.07 16.08
N LEU A 691 -17.99 40.90 16.26
CA LEU A 691 -16.69 40.46 15.71
C LEU A 691 -16.86 39.30 14.74
N ALA A 692 -16.21 39.38 13.62
CA ALA A 692 -16.19 38.29 12.62
C ALA A 692 -15.20 37.16 12.96
N GLY A 693 -14.35 37.32 13.97
CA GLY A 693 -13.31 36.39 14.36
C GLY A 693 -12.97 36.43 15.83
N SER A 694 -11.85 35.82 16.21
CA SER A 694 -11.39 35.86 17.63
C SER A 694 -11.01 37.27 18.05
N GLY A 695 -11.43 37.63 19.26
CA GLY A 695 -11.15 38.96 19.82
C GLY A 695 -11.26 39.04 21.32
N LYS A 696 -10.82 40.15 21.89
CA LYS A 696 -11.01 40.46 23.33
C LYS A 696 -12.41 40.98 23.61
N GLY A 697 -13.07 41.56 22.60
CA GLY A 697 -14.34 42.27 22.75
C GLY A 697 -14.21 43.64 23.40
N VAL A 698 -15.35 44.15 23.83
CA VAL A 698 -15.48 45.46 24.51
C VAL A 698 -15.79 45.27 26.00
N THR A 699 -15.47 46.26 26.83
CA THR A 699 -15.86 46.23 28.25
C THR A 699 -17.36 46.41 28.34
N LEU A 700 -18.07 45.40 28.82
CA LEU A 700 -19.51 45.43 29.11
C LEU A 700 -19.74 46.07 30.48
N MET A 701 -19.00 45.60 31.47
CA MET A 701 -19.05 46.07 32.87
C MET A 701 -17.63 46.20 33.43
N LYS A 702 -17.39 47.19 34.29
CA LYS A 702 -16.16 47.29 35.10
C LYS A 702 -16.41 46.70 36.47
N PRO A 703 -16.05 45.42 36.73
CA PRO A 703 -16.40 44.74 37.97
C PRO A 703 -15.63 45.26 39.20
N GLY A 704 -14.52 46.03 39.01
CA GLY A 704 -13.63 46.47 40.07
C GLY A 704 -12.81 45.33 40.64
N GLU A 705 -12.76 45.21 41.98
CA GLU A 705 -12.11 44.08 42.69
C GLU A 705 -13.02 42.85 42.84
N SER A 706 -13.85 42.57 41.83
CA SER A 706 -14.80 41.46 41.84
C SER A 706 -14.92 40.88 40.42
N ASN A 707 -15.40 39.67 40.29
CA ASN A 707 -15.67 39.03 38.98
C ASN A 707 -17.15 39.10 38.63
N VAL A 708 -17.45 39.14 37.33
CA VAL A 708 -18.81 38.88 36.84
C VAL A 708 -19.09 37.38 37.03
N VAL A 709 -20.19 37.08 37.76
CA VAL A 709 -20.55 35.66 38.05
C VAL A 709 -21.61 35.12 37.13
N GLY A 710 -22.29 36.01 36.39
CA GLY A 710 -23.30 35.58 35.42
C GLY A 710 -23.86 36.73 34.62
N PHE A 711 -24.51 36.38 33.51
CA PHE A 711 -25.27 37.31 32.69
C PHE A 711 -26.53 36.64 32.15
N LYS A 712 -27.53 37.45 31.78
CA LYS A 712 -28.76 36.99 31.17
C LYS A 712 -29.25 37.99 30.13
N LEU A 713 -29.72 37.51 28.99
CA LEU A 713 -30.41 38.34 28.01
C LEU A 713 -31.84 38.58 28.48
N VAL A 714 -32.30 39.82 28.44
CA VAL A 714 -33.53 40.23 29.09
C VAL A 714 -34.23 41.37 28.34
N ASN A 715 -35.54 41.46 28.58
CA ASN A 715 -36.30 42.69 28.32
C ASN A 715 -36.48 43.48 29.62
N LEU A 716 -36.74 44.78 29.51
CA LEU A 716 -36.85 45.65 30.68
C LEU A 716 -37.98 45.27 31.67
N LYS A 717 -38.99 44.53 31.20
CA LYS A 717 -40.13 44.09 32.03
C LYS A 717 -39.86 42.72 32.70
N ASP A 718 -38.82 42.05 32.37
CA ASP A 718 -38.53 40.70 32.88
C ASP A 718 -38.12 40.73 34.35
N LYS A 719 -38.36 39.61 35.01
CA LYS A 719 -37.90 39.34 36.37
C LYS A 719 -36.75 38.41 36.37
N ILE A 720 -35.77 38.63 37.22
CA ILE A 720 -34.56 37.83 37.37
C ILE A 720 -34.44 37.37 38.80
N THR A 721 -34.13 36.10 38.99
CA THR A 721 -33.84 35.52 40.30
C THR A 721 -32.34 35.51 40.55
N ILE A 722 -31.92 36.17 41.63
CA ILE A 722 -30.53 36.20 42.08
C ILE A 722 -30.38 35.23 43.24
N VAL A 723 -29.44 34.28 43.06
CA VAL A 723 -29.12 33.28 44.09
C VAL A 723 -27.92 33.79 44.91
N PHE A 724 -28.06 33.82 46.18
CA PHE A 724 -27.00 34.23 47.10
C PHE A 724 -26.37 33.06 47.84
N ASP A 725 -25.15 33.24 48.34
CA ASP A 725 -24.39 32.29 49.17
C ASP A 725 -25.16 31.83 50.43
N SER A 726 -26.07 32.68 50.95
CA SER A 726 -26.94 32.36 52.08
C SER A 726 -28.11 31.42 51.75
N GLY A 727 -28.21 30.91 50.49
CA GLY A 727 -29.31 30.04 50.08
C GLY A 727 -30.68 30.77 49.89
N ASN A 728 -30.76 32.08 50.07
CA ASN A 728 -31.97 32.85 49.86
C ASN A 728 -31.97 33.45 48.45
N ASP A 729 -32.98 33.12 47.65
CA ASP A 729 -33.18 33.68 46.32
C ASP A 729 -33.94 35.04 46.45
N LYS A 730 -33.54 35.99 45.58
CA LYS A 730 -34.22 37.27 45.47
C LYS A 730 -34.65 37.54 44.04
N GLU A 731 -35.95 37.78 43.87
CA GLU A 731 -36.47 38.20 42.55
C GLU A 731 -36.39 39.72 42.44
N ILE A 732 -35.82 40.19 41.30
CA ILE A 732 -35.77 41.63 40.99
C ILE A 732 -36.29 41.84 39.56
N THR A 733 -37.04 42.95 39.37
CA THR A 733 -37.44 43.35 38.03
C THR A 733 -36.30 44.09 37.34
N VAL A 734 -35.99 43.76 36.11
CA VAL A 734 -34.87 44.34 35.34
C VAL A 734 -34.96 45.87 35.31
N LYS A 735 -36.16 46.42 35.16
CA LYS A 735 -36.42 47.87 35.16
C LYS A 735 -36.00 48.55 36.48
N SER A 736 -35.91 47.83 37.61
CA SER A 736 -35.43 48.36 38.89
C SER A 736 -33.92 48.58 38.95
N VAL A 737 -33.19 47.98 38.01
CA VAL A 737 -31.78 48.23 37.86
C VAL A 737 -31.57 49.27 36.75
N ARG A 738 -30.82 50.30 37.04
CA ARG A 738 -30.61 51.42 36.13
C ARG A 738 -29.98 50.96 34.82
N LEU A 739 -30.58 51.36 33.70
CA LEU A 739 -29.99 51.17 32.36
C LEU A 739 -28.70 52.01 32.28
N CYS A 740 -27.60 51.38 31.91
CA CYS A 740 -26.29 52.00 31.87
C CYS A 740 -25.66 51.85 30.47
N ASN A 741 -24.71 52.70 30.14
CA ASN A 741 -23.84 52.48 29.00
C ASN A 741 -22.82 51.39 29.31
N ARG A 742 -22.33 50.69 28.28
CA ARG A 742 -21.25 49.70 28.40
C ARG A 742 -20.03 50.31 29.12
N GLY A 743 -19.31 49.48 29.89
CA GLY A 743 -18.13 49.91 30.65
C GLY A 743 -18.46 50.62 31.97
N SER A 744 -19.74 50.69 32.41
CA SER A 744 -20.18 51.18 33.67
C SER A 744 -19.77 50.23 34.84
N GLN A 745 -19.63 50.77 36.06
CA GLN A 745 -19.41 49.97 37.27
C GLN A 745 -20.71 49.33 37.82
N GLY A 746 -21.86 49.71 37.30
CA GLY A 746 -23.17 49.20 37.69
C GLY A 746 -23.67 49.75 39.02
N VAL A 747 -24.83 49.25 39.46
CA VAL A 747 -25.56 49.66 40.69
C VAL A 747 -25.44 48.53 41.70
N ILE A 748 -25.34 48.86 42.98
CA ILE A 748 -25.31 47.90 44.08
C ILE A 748 -26.74 47.38 44.32
N ILE A 749 -26.94 46.05 44.08
CA ILE A 749 -28.19 45.33 44.30
C ILE A 749 -28.17 44.52 45.62
N SER A 750 -26.96 44.27 46.15
CA SER A 750 -26.69 43.63 47.41
C SER A 750 -25.44 44.22 48.07
N LYS A 751 -25.49 44.59 49.35
CA LYS A 751 -24.37 45.17 50.12
C LYS A 751 -23.66 44.15 51.02
N ARG A 752 -24.33 43.04 51.38
CA ARG A 752 -23.86 42.12 52.44
C ARG A 752 -23.84 40.63 52.02
N LYS A 753 -24.33 40.29 50.85
CA LYS A 753 -24.45 38.89 50.38
C LYS A 753 -23.74 38.73 49.08
N THR A 754 -22.99 37.64 48.94
CA THR A 754 -22.29 37.24 47.70
C THR A 754 -23.30 36.66 46.75
N ILE A 755 -23.25 37.09 45.47
CA ILE A 755 -24.05 36.49 44.38
C ILE A 755 -23.33 35.28 43.86
N LEU A 756 -24.00 34.13 43.88
CA LEU A 756 -23.48 32.87 43.32
C LEU A 756 -23.91 32.65 41.88
N LYS A 757 -25.18 32.98 41.58
CA LYS A 757 -25.77 32.68 40.27
C LYS A 757 -26.93 33.59 39.92
N ILE A 758 -27.17 33.78 38.63
CA ILE A 758 -28.35 34.43 38.06
C ILE A 758 -29.21 33.37 37.42
N LYS A 759 -30.51 33.31 37.76
CA LYS A 759 -31.49 32.39 37.15
C LYS A 759 -32.49 33.13 36.30
#